data_fcaf59302a4c4873c0364c43451adaa9
#
_entry.id   fcaf59302a4c4873c0364c43451adaa9
#
_cell.length_a   1.000
_cell.length_b   1.000
_cell.length_c   1.000
_cell.angle_alpha   90.00
_cell.angle_beta   90.00
_cell.angle_gamma   90.00
#
_symmetry.space_group_name_H-M   'P 1'
#
loop_
_entity.id
_entity.type
_entity.pdbx_description
1 polymer ?
#
loop_
_entity_poly.entity_id
_entity_poly.type
_entity_poly.pdbx_seq_one_letter_code
_entity_poly.pdbx_strand_id
1 'polypeptide(L)'
;MVTRFLLVSLSMNAIFAEATIRRRRQALQRVIRGLSLQDVYSTTLDRMKQQGGSKSRLGMEALMWISHSERPLGSQELCHALGVELGAEDFNIQNVPSIRTVLHCTLGLVTVDKKASTPRLLHFTLQEYLRQHPTLFSTAHSIMAETCLTYLNCPLVRALPLKHANAPRTRPFLEYTTCFWGAHAGKGVTEPVKYLALRLLDGHENHISAPILLRRKLNRRGLMGDFEGISGLHCIAFWGIEEIAIAMLEIKRWQIDGRDSYGETPTMWAIEHRNTRIVELFLNRVNIEPGTATKDHCTVFSFAAWLGDEDVVKRLLERGGVCPNSPDCKGQTPLLLAAMGGREGVVRLLLERRNVNPDLPDSNGRTPVSFAAWRGNEGVVRILLGRGGVNPNSSDRNGRTPLFFAAMGGHEDVMRLLLERGSVDPNSRDSNGRTPLSFAASGGQEFLMDLLSEGDELAAEGCVNPYSSRWTGTWMAFATGAGGEGAVKLLLEDRNVDPDSSDRNGRTPLSFAASGGHGGVANLILEHKDVNPNSHDTNDRTPLSFAALGGHEGLVKLLLERGDVDPNSPDSNGRTPLSFAASGGHRGVVTLFMKRRDVNPNSLDSNGRTPFLRSANIGIAKLILARGDVDPGWKEMRRRSRRS
;
A
#
# COMPACT_ATOMS: atom_id res chain seq x y z
N MET A 1 -35.34 5.15 -20.79
CA MET A 1 -35.57 6.48 -21.36
C MET A 1 -34.37 6.95 -22.19
N VAL A 2 -33.15 6.91 -21.69
CA VAL A 2 -31.91 7.36 -22.37
C VAL A 2 -31.65 6.64 -23.70
N THR A 3 -31.81 5.30 -23.73
CA THR A 3 -31.60 4.48 -24.96
C THR A 3 -32.57 4.83 -26.09
N ARG A 4 -33.82 5.18 -25.77
CA ARG A 4 -34.80 5.62 -26.77
C ARG A 4 -34.45 7.00 -27.34
N PHE A 5 -33.97 7.92 -26.51
CA PHE A 5 -33.51 9.24 -26.93
C PHE A 5 -32.28 9.14 -27.86
N LEU A 6 -31.35 8.24 -27.52
CA LEU A 6 -30.15 7.95 -28.31
C LEU A 6 -30.53 7.40 -29.71
N LEU A 7 -31.45 6.43 -29.75
CA LEU A 7 -31.95 5.85 -30.97
C LEU A 7 -32.56 6.94 -31.89
N VAL A 8 -33.38 7.83 -31.33
CA VAL A 8 -33.98 8.94 -32.05
C VAL A 8 -32.93 9.92 -32.56
N SER A 9 -31.97 10.32 -31.72
CA SER A 9 -30.91 11.27 -32.08
C SER A 9 -30.05 10.77 -33.25
N LEU A 10 -29.56 9.53 -33.18
CA LEU A 10 -28.75 8.92 -34.25
C LEU A 10 -29.58 8.68 -35.52
N SER A 11 -30.83 8.26 -35.39
CA SER A 11 -31.74 8.05 -36.52
C SER A 11 -32.08 9.37 -37.21
N MET A 12 -32.33 10.46 -36.47
CA MET A 12 -32.56 11.78 -37.04
C MET A 12 -31.36 12.30 -37.82
N ASN A 13 -30.14 12.12 -37.29
CA ASN A 13 -28.92 12.44 -38.02
C ASN A 13 -28.81 11.64 -39.33
N ALA A 14 -29.23 10.38 -39.33
CA ALA A 14 -29.25 9.56 -40.53
C ALA A 14 -30.30 10.04 -41.54
N ILE A 15 -31.50 10.40 -41.09
CA ILE A 15 -32.58 10.92 -41.95
C ILE A 15 -32.20 12.26 -42.57
N PHE A 16 -31.64 13.19 -41.79
CA PHE A 16 -31.22 14.50 -42.30
C PHE A 16 -30.06 14.44 -43.28
N ALA A 17 -29.22 13.44 -43.20
CA ALA A 17 -28.12 13.23 -44.15
C ALA A 17 -28.58 12.74 -45.54
N GLU A 18 -29.80 12.25 -45.67
CA GLU A 18 -30.33 11.83 -46.96
C GLU A 18 -30.62 13.04 -47.89
N ALA A 19 -30.17 12.95 -49.13
CA ALA A 19 -30.19 14.05 -50.09
C ALA A 19 -31.59 14.40 -50.62
N THR A 20 -32.54 13.44 -50.61
CA THR A 20 -33.87 13.63 -51.20
C THR A 20 -34.98 13.39 -50.19
N ILE A 21 -36.12 14.11 -50.38
CA ILE A 21 -37.30 13.97 -49.54
C ILE A 21 -37.86 12.53 -49.57
N ARG A 22 -37.80 11.88 -50.73
CA ARG A 22 -38.21 10.47 -50.86
C ARG A 22 -37.40 9.54 -50.00
N ARG A 23 -36.09 9.67 -50.03
CA ARG A 23 -35.16 8.87 -49.17
C ARG A 23 -35.34 9.18 -47.69
N ARG A 24 -35.53 10.45 -47.32
CA ARG A 24 -35.85 10.85 -45.94
C ARG A 24 -37.14 10.21 -45.44
N ARG A 25 -38.19 10.17 -46.24
CA ARG A 25 -39.45 9.48 -45.88
C ARG A 25 -39.26 7.98 -45.72
N GLN A 26 -38.50 7.33 -46.59
CA GLN A 26 -38.18 5.91 -46.47
C GLN A 26 -37.36 5.60 -45.21
N ALA A 27 -36.37 6.41 -44.90
CA ALA A 27 -35.57 6.29 -43.67
C ALA A 27 -36.45 6.48 -42.41
N LEU A 28 -37.33 7.46 -42.39
CA LEU A 28 -38.28 7.69 -41.30
C LEU A 28 -39.22 6.49 -41.10
N GLN A 29 -39.75 5.90 -42.20
CA GLN A 29 -40.60 4.70 -42.12
C GLN A 29 -39.87 3.49 -41.52
N ARG A 30 -38.55 3.33 -41.78
CA ARG A 30 -37.75 2.26 -41.14
C ARG A 30 -37.63 2.49 -39.63
N VAL A 31 -37.42 3.74 -39.20
CA VAL A 31 -37.35 4.08 -37.76
C VAL A 31 -38.67 3.80 -37.05
N ILE A 32 -39.80 4.14 -37.69
CA ILE A 32 -41.16 3.91 -37.17
C ILE A 32 -41.48 2.42 -37.03
N ARG A 33 -40.94 1.56 -37.89
CA ARG A 33 -41.10 0.10 -37.83
C ARG A 33 -40.31 -0.60 -36.72
N GLY A 34 -39.53 0.14 -35.94
CA GLY A 34 -38.83 -0.38 -34.77
C GLY A 34 -37.41 -0.88 -35.07
N LEU A 35 -36.47 0.03 -35.36
CA LEU A 35 -35.04 -0.27 -35.45
C LEU A 35 -34.45 -0.61 -34.06
N SER A 36 -33.64 -1.64 -34.01
CA SER A 36 -32.78 -1.89 -32.83
C SER A 36 -31.61 -0.91 -32.79
N LEU A 37 -31.02 -0.72 -31.62
CA LEU A 37 -29.76 0.06 -31.48
C LEU A 37 -28.62 -0.54 -32.30
N GLN A 38 -28.60 -1.86 -32.44
CA GLN A 38 -27.60 -2.58 -33.25
C GLN A 38 -27.72 -2.20 -34.75
N ASP A 39 -28.95 -2.13 -35.29
CA ASP A 39 -29.17 -1.71 -36.68
C ASP A 39 -28.72 -0.28 -36.93
N VAL A 40 -28.96 0.61 -35.94
CA VAL A 40 -28.52 2.01 -36.04
C VAL A 40 -27.01 2.15 -35.99
N TYR A 41 -26.33 1.38 -35.14
CA TYR A 41 -24.88 1.38 -35.09
C TYR A 41 -24.28 0.82 -36.38
N SER A 42 -24.76 -0.33 -36.86
CA SER A 42 -24.33 -0.92 -38.13
C SER A 42 -24.49 0.08 -39.29
N THR A 43 -25.68 0.65 -39.43
CA THR A 43 -25.97 1.65 -40.50
C THR A 43 -25.05 2.88 -40.37
N THR A 44 -24.77 3.35 -39.14
CA THR A 44 -23.91 4.52 -38.95
C THR A 44 -22.45 4.21 -39.27
N LEU A 45 -21.96 3.03 -38.91
CA LEU A 45 -20.62 2.56 -39.27
C LEU A 45 -20.46 2.39 -40.79
N ASP A 46 -21.48 1.83 -41.45
CA ASP A 46 -21.45 1.71 -42.91
C ASP A 46 -21.42 3.07 -43.60
N ARG A 47 -22.20 4.04 -43.09
CA ARG A 47 -22.14 5.43 -43.57
C ARG A 47 -20.76 6.07 -43.31
N MET A 48 -20.12 5.79 -42.17
CA MET A 48 -18.73 6.24 -41.90
C MET A 48 -17.76 5.65 -42.92
N LYS A 49 -17.87 4.37 -43.24
CA LYS A 49 -17.06 3.71 -44.27
C LYS A 49 -17.30 4.31 -45.66
N GLN A 50 -18.55 4.73 -45.97
CA GLN A 50 -18.94 5.32 -47.23
C GLN A 50 -18.56 6.80 -47.38
N GLN A 51 -18.10 7.50 -46.33
CA GLN A 51 -17.64 8.90 -46.45
C GLN A 51 -16.50 9.07 -47.46
N GLY A 52 -15.78 7.97 -47.79
CA GLY A 52 -14.68 7.96 -48.74
C GLY A 52 -13.38 8.57 -48.21
N GLY A 53 -12.24 8.09 -48.71
CA GLY A 53 -10.90 8.63 -48.47
C GLY A 53 -10.50 8.82 -47.01
N SER A 54 -9.89 9.95 -46.72
CA SER A 54 -9.34 10.28 -45.42
C SER A 54 -10.37 10.39 -44.29
N LYS A 55 -11.62 10.78 -44.59
CA LYS A 55 -12.68 10.93 -43.57
C LYS A 55 -13.14 9.60 -43.00
N SER A 56 -13.31 8.59 -43.87
CA SER A 56 -13.66 7.24 -43.44
C SER A 56 -12.58 6.65 -42.54
N ARG A 57 -11.32 6.73 -42.97
CA ARG A 57 -10.15 6.26 -42.20
C ARG A 57 -10.09 6.95 -40.83
N LEU A 58 -10.15 8.27 -40.80
CA LEU A 58 -10.07 9.06 -39.57
C LEU A 58 -11.18 8.71 -38.57
N GLY A 59 -12.41 8.55 -39.05
CA GLY A 59 -13.53 8.17 -38.20
C GLY A 59 -13.38 6.78 -37.59
N MET A 60 -12.99 5.79 -38.39
CA MET A 60 -12.82 4.40 -37.95
C MET A 60 -11.61 4.27 -37.00
N GLU A 61 -10.48 4.92 -37.27
CA GLU A 61 -9.32 4.95 -36.40
C GLU A 61 -9.65 5.63 -35.06
N ALA A 62 -10.43 6.72 -35.07
CA ALA A 62 -10.86 7.36 -33.82
C ALA A 62 -11.71 6.43 -32.95
N LEU A 63 -12.65 5.67 -33.52
CA LEU A 63 -13.42 4.67 -32.79
C LEU A 63 -12.53 3.55 -32.26
N MET A 64 -11.56 3.08 -33.05
CA MET A 64 -10.58 2.07 -32.64
C MET A 64 -9.81 2.56 -31.41
N TRP A 65 -9.22 3.75 -31.48
CA TRP A 65 -8.46 4.32 -30.35
C TRP A 65 -9.30 4.49 -29.09
N ILE A 66 -10.54 5.04 -29.21
CA ILE A 66 -11.41 5.28 -28.05
C ILE A 66 -11.87 3.97 -27.40
N SER A 67 -12.11 2.92 -28.22
CA SER A 67 -12.64 1.64 -27.72
C SER A 67 -11.58 0.67 -27.17
N HIS A 68 -10.31 0.78 -27.62
CA HIS A 68 -9.24 -0.18 -27.32
C HIS A 68 -8.07 0.43 -26.53
N SER A 69 -8.08 1.73 -26.22
CA SER A 69 -7.02 2.33 -25.41
C SER A 69 -7.06 1.84 -23.96
N GLU A 70 -5.90 1.66 -23.36
CA GLU A 70 -5.71 1.16 -21.99
C GLU A 70 -6.15 2.15 -20.91
N ARG A 71 -6.29 3.43 -21.27
CA ARG A 71 -6.95 4.48 -20.50
C ARG A 71 -7.64 5.48 -21.43
N PRO A 72 -8.63 6.24 -20.94
CA PRO A 72 -9.20 7.34 -21.74
C PRO A 72 -8.12 8.31 -22.21
N LEU A 73 -8.11 8.61 -23.51
CA LEU A 73 -7.19 9.57 -24.12
C LEU A 73 -7.74 10.99 -23.98
N GLY A 74 -6.86 11.95 -23.71
CA GLY A 74 -7.19 13.35 -23.87
C GLY A 74 -7.43 13.72 -25.35
N SER A 75 -8.16 14.80 -25.60
CA SER A 75 -8.47 15.23 -26.99
C SER A 75 -7.20 15.46 -27.82
N GLN A 76 -6.15 16.02 -27.22
CA GLN A 76 -4.88 16.23 -27.90
C GLN A 76 -4.09 14.93 -28.09
N GLU A 77 -4.13 14.02 -27.13
CA GLU A 77 -3.50 12.70 -27.27
C GLU A 77 -4.10 11.93 -28.45
N LEU A 78 -5.44 11.88 -28.52
CA LEU A 78 -6.14 11.24 -29.64
C LEU A 78 -5.77 11.89 -30.98
N CYS A 79 -5.79 13.22 -31.08
CA CYS A 79 -5.44 13.92 -32.30
C CYS A 79 -4.01 13.63 -32.74
N HIS A 80 -3.05 13.59 -31.81
CA HIS A 80 -1.67 13.22 -32.11
C HIS A 80 -1.54 11.75 -32.55
N ALA A 81 -2.26 10.83 -31.90
CA ALA A 81 -2.28 9.42 -32.32
C ALA A 81 -2.75 9.25 -33.76
N LEU A 82 -3.82 9.98 -34.13
CA LEU A 82 -4.39 9.98 -35.48
C LEU A 82 -3.52 10.72 -36.52
N GLY A 83 -2.59 11.54 -36.08
CA GLY A 83 -1.64 12.24 -36.96
C GLY A 83 -0.35 11.46 -37.25
N VAL A 84 -0.15 10.29 -36.63
CA VAL A 84 1.01 9.43 -36.92
C VAL A 84 0.77 8.67 -38.21
N GLU A 85 1.72 8.79 -39.16
CA GLU A 85 1.72 8.00 -40.38
C GLU A 85 2.58 6.76 -40.20
N LEU A 86 1.98 5.56 -40.35
CA LEU A 86 2.68 4.31 -40.22
C LEU A 86 3.71 4.18 -41.35
N GLY A 87 4.93 3.75 -41.01
CA GLY A 87 6.04 3.66 -41.95
C GLY A 87 6.77 4.98 -42.23
N ALA A 88 6.33 6.12 -41.69
CA ALA A 88 7.06 7.37 -41.78
C ALA A 88 8.25 7.42 -40.82
N GLU A 89 9.34 8.04 -41.25
CA GLU A 89 10.52 8.23 -40.39
C GLU A 89 10.36 9.37 -39.37
N ASP A 90 9.47 10.35 -39.61
CA ASP A 90 9.26 11.51 -38.77
C ASP A 90 7.80 11.82 -38.55
N PHE A 91 7.52 12.51 -37.42
CA PHE A 91 6.18 12.96 -37.06
C PHE A 91 5.92 14.37 -37.55
N ASN A 92 5.01 14.52 -38.52
CA ASN A 92 4.63 15.82 -39.03
C ASN A 92 3.41 16.38 -38.27
N ILE A 93 3.60 17.49 -37.54
CA ILE A 93 2.53 18.16 -36.79
C ILE A 93 1.39 18.65 -37.70
N GLN A 94 1.64 18.87 -38.99
CA GLN A 94 0.59 19.30 -39.94
C GLN A 94 -0.44 18.18 -40.25
N ASN A 95 -0.08 16.92 -39.97
CA ASN A 95 -0.97 15.78 -40.14
C ASN A 95 -1.93 15.61 -38.94
N VAL A 96 -1.75 16.37 -37.84
CA VAL A 96 -2.58 16.26 -36.66
C VAL A 96 -3.95 16.87 -36.89
N PRO A 97 -5.03 16.05 -36.90
CA PRO A 97 -6.38 16.55 -37.15
C PRO A 97 -6.88 17.37 -35.94
N SER A 98 -7.79 18.30 -36.20
CA SER A 98 -8.51 18.96 -35.10
C SER A 98 -9.53 18.00 -34.48
N ILE A 99 -9.78 18.11 -33.17
CA ILE A 99 -10.81 17.29 -32.51
C ILE A 99 -12.20 17.51 -33.13
N ARG A 100 -12.49 18.71 -33.67
CA ARG A 100 -13.72 18.99 -34.39
C ARG A 100 -13.85 18.18 -35.68
N THR A 101 -12.74 18.02 -36.41
CA THR A 101 -12.69 17.18 -37.62
C THR A 101 -12.96 15.72 -37.24
N VAL A 102 -12.31 15.21 -36.17
CA VAL A 102 -12.51 13.85 -35.67
C VAL A 102 -13.99 13.60 -35.34
N LEU A 103 -14.60 14.50 -34.54
CA LEU A 103 -16.01 14.40 -34.17
C LEU A 103 -16.95 14.39 -35.40
N HIS A 104 -16.65 15.21 -36.43
CA HIS A 104 -17.42 15.23 -37.65
C HIS A 104 -17.32 13.90 -38.41
N CYS A 105 -16.16 13.31 -38.49
CA CYS A 105 -15.93 12.02 -39.16
C CYS A 105 -16.60 10.83 -38.46
N THR A 106 -16.84 10.91 -37.15
CA THR A 106 -17.48 9.85 -36.36
C THR A 106 -19.03 9.90 -36.38
N LEU A 107 -19.62 10.81 -37.11
CA LEU A 107 -21.08 10.93 -37.36
C LEU A 107 -21.91 10.88 -36.05
N GLY A 108 -21.40 11.42 -34.95
CA GLY A 108 -22.08 11.48 -33.66
C GLY A 108 -21.92 10.24 -32.79
N LEU A 109 -21.10 9.24 -33.16
CA LEU A 109 -20.79 8.10 -32.30
C LEU A 109 -19.81 8.44 -31.19
N VAL A 110 -19.09 9.57 -31.33
CA VAL A 110 -18.13 10.07 -30.33
C VAL A 110 -18.57 11.44 -29.83
N THR A 111 -18.38 11.69 -28.55
CA THR A 111 -18.57 12.96 -27.87
C THR A 111 -17.37 13.32 -27.03
N VAL A 112 -17.23 14.59 -26.66
CA VAL A 112 -16.16 15.05 -25.78
C VAL A 112 -16.74 15.45 -24.43
N ASP A 113 -16.22 14.87 -23.36
CA ASP A 113 -16.51 15.34 -22.01
C ASP A 113 -15.91 16.73 -21.81
N LYS A 114 -16.76 17.74 -21.61
CA LYS A 114 -16.33 19.14 -21.46
C LYS A 114 -15.49 19.40 -20.23
N LYS A 115 -15.68 18.63 -19.14
CA LYS A 115 -14.93 18.78 -17.90
C LYS A 115 -13.54 18.14 -17.99
N ALA A 116 -13.47 16.91 -18.53
CA ALA A 116 -12.24 16.14 -18.62
C ALA A 116 -11.49 16.37 -19.95
N SER A 117 -12.08 17.06 -20.94
CA SER A 117 -11.55 17.20 -22.30
C SER A 117 -11.18 15.86 -22.96
N THR A 118 -11.92 14.78 -22.62
CA THR A 118 -11.66 13.42 -23.11
C THR A 118 -12.74 13.02 -24.11
N PRO A 119 -12.37 12.56 -25.32
CA PRO A 119 -13.27 11.91 -26.26
C PRO A 119 -13.73 10.56 -25.72
N ARG A 120 -15.03 10.27 -25.86
CA ARG A 120 -15.62 9.00 -25.44
C ARG A 120 -16.74 8.59 -26.38
N LEU A 121 -17.03 7.30 -26.38
CA LEU A 121 -18.19 6.81 -27.10
C LEU A 121 -19.46 7.45 -26.56
N LEU A 122 -20.40 7.74 -27.44
CA LEU A 122 -21.65 8.41 -27.09
C LEU A 122 -22.43 7.69 -25.99
N HIS A 123 -22.38 6.35 -25.97
CA HIS A 123 -23.06 5.54 -24.96
C HIS A 123 -22.33 4.19 -24.76
N PHE A 124 -22.49 3.58 -23.58
CA PHE A 124 -21.85 2.29 -23.24
C PHE A 124 -22.34 1.13 -24.14
N THR A 125 -23.60 1.17 -24.64
CA THR A 125 -24.12 0.14 -25.56
C THR A 125 -23.38 0.11 -26.91
N LEU A 126 -22.75 1.21 -27.32
CA LEU A 126 -21.86 1.20 -28.48
C LEU A 126 -20.56 0.43 -28.16
N GLN A 127 -20.05 0.55 -26.94
CA GLN A 127 -18.90 -0.25 -26.50
C GLN A 127 -19.22 -1.75 -26.51
N GLU A 128 -20.41 -2.11 -26.04
CA GLU A 128 -20.90 -3.50 -26.08
C GLU A 128 -21.05 -3.99 -27.52
N TYR A 129 -21.63 -3.17 -28.40
CA TYR A 129 -21.75 -3.49 -29.82
C TYR A 129 -20.38 -3.76 -30.46
N LEU A 130 -19.39 -2.89 -30.23
CA LEU A 130 -18.04 -3.04 -30.77
C LEU A 130 -17.35 -4.31 -30.23
N ARG A 131 -17.58 -4.67 -28.96
CA ARG A 131 -17.07 -5.92 -28.37
C ARG A 131 -17.69 -7.17 -28.99
N GLN A 132 -18.98 -7.12 -29.36
CA GLN A 132 -19.68 -8.23 -30.01
C GLN A 132 -19.28 -8.39 -31.49
N HIS A 133 -18.61 -7.40 -32.08
CA HIS A 133 -18.14 -7.41 -33.45
C HIS A 133 -16.62 -7.25 -33.56
N PRO A 134 -15.83 -8.21 -33.02
CA PRO A 134 -14.36 -8.10 -32.94
C PRO A 134 -13.68 -8.00 -34.31
N THR A 135 -14.32 -8.48 -35.38
CA THR A 135 -13.80 -8.38 -36.74
C THR A 135 -13.66 -6.96 -37.25
N LEU A 136 -14.38 -5.99 -36.66
CA LEU A 136 -14.27 -4.57 -37.04
C LEU A 136 -12.87 -4.00 -36.76
N PHE A 137 -12.22 -4.48 -35.71
CA PHE A 137 -10.94 -3.99 -35.22
C PHE A 137 -10.00 -5.14 -34.83
N SER A 138 -9.95 -6.19 -35.65
CA SER A 138 -9.14 -7.39 -35.37
C SER A 138 -7.65 -7.11 -35.20
N THR A 139 -7.13 -6.07 -35.86
CA THR A 139 -5.72 -5.64 -35.82
C THR A 139 -5.50 -4.38 -34.94
N ALA A 140 -6.51 -3.96 -34.15
CA ALA A 140 -6.45 -2.71 -33.40
C ALA A 140 -5.19 -2.57 -32.56
N HIS A 141 -4.88 -3.57 -31.75
CA HIS A 141 -3.75 -3.50 -30.83
C HIS A 141 -2.40 -3.48 -31.56
N SER A 142 -2.25 -4.21 -32.66
CA SER A 142 -1.04 -4.17 -33.48
C SER A 142 -0.84 -2.79 -34.13
N ILE A 143 -1.92 -2.20 -34.69
CA ILE A 143 -1.87 -0.83 -35.25
C ILE A 143 -1.53 0.20 -34.15
N MET A 144 -2.15 0.08 -32.99
CA MET A 144 -1.89 0.99 -31.86
C MET A 144 -0.46 0.86 -31.35
N ALA A 145 0.08 -0.36 -31.25
CA ALA A 145 1.47 -0.60 -30.89
C ALA A 145 2.43 0.02 -31.92
N GLU A 146 2.17 -0.23 -33.22
CA GLU A 146 2.97 0.33 -34.32
C GLU A 146 2.93 1.86 -34.30
N THR A 147 1.74 2.47 -34.13
CA THR A 147 1.58 3.93 -34.00
C THR A 147 2.39 4.49 -32.83
N CYS A 148 2.30 3.86 -31.66
CA CYS A 148 3.05 4.27 -30.47
C CYS A 148 4.56 4.19 -30.70
N LEU A 149 5.04 3.09 -31.27
CA LEU A 149 6.46 2.85 -31.55
C LEU A 149 6.99 3.77 -32.65
N THR A 150 6.22 4.03 -33.69
CA THR A 150 6.56 5.03 -34.73
C THR A 150 6.75 6.40 -34.12
N TYR A 151 5.82 6.84 -33.26
CA TYR A 151 5.93 8.11 -32.55
C TYR A 151 7.17 8.19 -31.65
N LEU A 152 7.45 7.13 -30.88
CA LEU A 152 8.63 7.08 -29.98
C LEU A 152 9.96 7.06 -30.76
N ASN A 153 9.99 6.45 -31.94
CA ASN A 153 11.18 6.37 -32.79
C ASN A 153 11.45 7.62 -33.63
N CYS A 154 10.52 8.59 -33.67
CA CYS A 154 10.74 9.80 -34.47
C CYS A 154 11.93 10.63 -33.92
N PRO A 155 12.73 11.26 -34.79
CA PRO A 155 13.92 12.03 -34.40
C PRO A 155 13.62 13.11 -33.35
N LEU A 156 12.49 13.78 -33.46
CA LEU A 156 12.05 14.83 -32.54
C LEU A 156 11.78 14.33 -31.12
N VAL A 157 11.39 13.06 -30.94
CA VAL A 157 11.20 12.46 -29.61
C VAL A 157 12.53 11.90 -29.10
N ARG A 158 13.33 11.27 -29.97
CA ARG A 158 14.66 10.74 -29.62
C ARG A 158 15.64 11.82 -29.17
N ALA A 159 15.49 13.05 -29.65
CA ALA A 159 16.33 14.18 -29.28
C ALA A 159 15.91 14.85 -27.94
N LEU A 160 14.84 14.38 -27.29
CA LEU A 160 14.39 14.99 -26.03
C LEU A 160 15.37 14.67 -24.88
N PRO A 161 15.72 15.67 -24.05
CA PRO A 161 16.63 15.44 -22.94
C PRO A 161 15.98 14.63 -21.82
N LEU A 162 16.74 13.70 -21.20
CA LEU A 162 16.30 12.83 -20.12
C LEU A 162 15.82 13.56 -18.86
N LYS A 163 16.33 14.77 -18.61
CA LYS A 163 15.98 15.57 -17.42
C LYS A 163 14.51 16.01 -17.34
N HIS A 164 13.76 15.90 -18.42
CA HIS A 164 12.33 16.19 -18.44
C HIS A 164 11.50 14.94 -18.11
N ALA A 165 11.55 14.47 -16.86
CA ALA A 165 10.70 13.36 -16.37
C ALA A 165 9.18 13.63 -16.51
N ASN A 166 8.76 14.90 -16.74
CA ASN A 166 7.41 15.26 -17.13
C ASN A 166 7.34 15.37 -18.65
N ALA A 167 6.43 14.64 -19.28
CA ALA A 167 6.18 14.77 -20.71
C ALA A 167 5.94 16.25 -21.06
N PRO A 168 6.69 16.83 -22.02
CA PRO A 168 6.49 18.22 -22.39
C PRO A 168 5.06 18.45 -22.87
N ARG A 169 4.42 19.55 -22.46
CA ARG A 169 3.04 19.89 -22.90
C ARG A 169 2.91 19.96 -24.43
N THR A 170 4.01 20.15 -25.12
CA THR A 170 4.11 20.16 -26.60
C THR A 170 4.05 18.76 -27.21
N ARG A 171 4.11 17.70 -26.39
CA ARG A 171 4.11 16.29 -26.84
C ARG A 171 3.06 15.48 -26.05
N PRO A 172 1.77 15.80 -26.16
CA PRO A 172 0.71 15.20 -25.32
C PRO A 172 0.64 13.68 -25.42
N PHE A 173 0.99 13.10 -26.55
CA PHE A 173 0.91 11.65 -26.78
C PHE A 173 2.10 10.86 -26.21
N LEU A 174 3.18 11.53 -25.79
CA LEU A 174 4.43 10.88 -25.31
C LEU A 174 4.20 9.98 -24.09
N GLU A 175 3.43 10.44 -23.13
CA GLU A 175 3.16 9.66 -21.91
C GLU A 175 2.37 8.40 -22.22
N TYR A 176 1.32 8.50 -23.04
CA TYR A 176 0.54 7.35 -23.44
C TYR A 176 1.39 6.32 -24.20
N THR A 177 2.13 6.78 -25.22
CA THR A 177 2.97 5.89 -26.03
C THR A 177 3.99 5.15 -25.19
N THR A 178 4.70 5.85 -24.32
CA THR A 178 5.68 5.25 -23.40
C THR A 178 5.05 4.22 -22.48
N CYS A 179 3.89 4.55 -21.92
CA CYS A 179 3.26 3.74 -20.86
C CYS A 179 2.44 2.57 -21.38
N PHE A 180 2.11 2.49 -22.68
CA PHE A 180 1.13 1.51 -23.14
C PHE A 180 1.47 0.79 -24.45
N TRP A 181 2.55 1.19 -25.19
CA TRP A 181 2.92 0.49 -26.40
C TRP A 181 3.12 -1.02 -26.18
N GLY A 182 3.76 -1.40 -25.07
CA GLY A 182 4.00 -2.79 -24.74
C GLY A 182 2.73 -3.56 -24.37
N ALA A 183 1.77 -2.90 -23.71
CA ALA A 183 0.46 -3.51 -23.43
C ALA A 183 -0.32 -3.80 -24.72
N HIS A 184 -0.18 -2.97 -25.75
CA HIS A 184 -0.76 -3.22 -27.06
C HIS A 184 0.03 -4.29 -27.82
N ALA A 185 1.36 -4.22 -27.84
CA ALA A 185 2.21 -5.21 -28.48
C ALA A 185 2.03 -6.62 -27.90
N GLY A 186 1.83 -6.75 -26.59
CA GLY A 186 1.58 -8.04 -25.94
C GLY A 186 0.28 -8.75 -26.37
N LYS A 187 -0.64 -8.04 -27.05
CA LYS A 187 -1.86 -8.62 -27.62
C LYS A 187 -1.71 -9.04 -29.09
N GLY A 188 -0.59 -8.74 -29.74
CA GLY A 188 -0.30 -9.13 -31.11
C GLY A 188 0.95 -8.43 -31.65
N VAL A 189 2.05 -9.18 -31.75
CA VAL A 189 3.31 -8.71 -32.35
C VAL A 189 3.27 -8.96 -33.85
N THR A 190 3.49 -7.91 -34.64
CA THR A 190 3.71 -7.99 -36.09
C THR A 190 5.17 -7.68 -36.40
N GLU A 191 5.68 -8.05 -37.59
CA GLU A 191 7.07 -7.75 -37.98
C GLU A 191 7.39 -6.24 -37.93
N PRO A 192 6.51 -5.29 -38.36
CA PRO A 192 6.73 -3.87 -38.13
C PRO A 192 6.85 -3.48 -36.64
N VAL A 193 5.96 -4.00 -35.81
CA VAL A 193 6.00 -3.77 -34.35
C VAL A 193 7.31 -4.27 -33.76
N LYS A 194 7.72 -5.48 -34.10
CA LYS A 194 9.00 -6.08 -33.67
C LYS A 194 10.20 -5.24 -34.09
N TYR A 195 10.25 -4.85 -35.35
CA TYR A 195 11.33 -3.99 -35.88
C TYR A 195 11.42 -2.65 -35.13
N LEU A 196 10.29 -1.95 -35.00
CA LEU A 196 10.24 -0.66 -34.32
C LEU A 196 10.54 -0.77 -32.82
N ALA A 197 10.10 -1.84 -32.18
CA ALA A 197 10.44 -2.11 -30.79
C ALA A 197 11.93 -2.34 -30.58
N LEU A 198 12.56 -3.18 -31.40
CA LEU A 198 14.00 -3.42 -31.36
C LEU A 198 14.80 -2.13 -31.57
N ARG A 199 14.35 -1.28 -32.50
CA ARG A 199 14.96 0.04 -32.76
C ARG A 199 14.84 1.00 -31.59
N LEU A 200 13.68 1.00 -30.87
CA LEU A 200 13.47 1.82 -29.67
C LEU A 200 14.32 1.32 -28.51
N LEU A 201 14.35 -0.01 -28.32
CA LEU A 201 14.99 -0.64 -27.17
C LEU A 201 16.52 -0.60 -27.26
N ASP A 202 17.06 -0.48 -28.48
CA ASP A 202 18.49 -0.27 -28.71
C ASP A 202 18.91 1.14 -28.24
N GLY A 203 19.65 1.20 -27.12
CA GLY A 203 20.01 2.46 -26.46
C GLY A 203 18.84 3.09 -25.68
N HIS A 204 17.90 2.27 -25.19
CA HIS A 204 16.72 2.72 -24.44
C HIS A 204 17.07 3.55 -23.20
N GLU A 205 18.19 3.29 -22.57
CA GLU A 205 18.72 4.05 -21.42
C GLU A 205 18.93 5.54 -21.73
N ASN A 206 19.14 5.88 -23.01
CA ASN A 206 19.30 7.26 -23.49
C ASN A 206 18.00 7.85 -24.07
N HIS A 207 16.89 7.13 -24.00
CA HIS A 207 15.62 7.57 -24.55
C HIS A 207 14.70 8.12 -23.46
N ILE A 208 13.98 9.22 -23.75
CA ILE A 208 13.07 9.88 -22.80
C ILE A 208 11.97 8.94 -22.23
N SER A 209 11.63 7.86 -22.91
CA SER A 209 10.68 6.86 -22.42
C SER A 209 11.20 6.08 -21.21
N ALA A 210 12.52 5.93 -21.05
CA ALA A 210 13.11 5.19 -19.93
C ALA A 210 12.75 5.81 -18.57
N PRO A 211 13.05 7.09 -18.29
CA PRO A 211 12.66 7.71 -17.02
C PRO A 211 11.14 7.81 -16.82
N ILE A 212 10.35 7.97 -17.88
CA ILE A 212 8.88 7.98 -17.79
C ILE A 212 8.35 6.60 -17.36
N LEU A 213 8.87 5.52 -17.93
CA LEU A 213 8.50 4.15 -17.58
C LEU A 213 8.87 3.83 -16.13
N LEU A 214 10.10 4.19 -15.71
CA LEU A 214 10.55 3.99 -14.34
C LEU A 214 9.67 4.75 -13.34
N ARG A 215 9.37 6.01 -13.62
CA ARG A 215 8.45 6.79 -12.79
C ARG A 215 7.10 6.11 -12.65
N ARG A 216 6.54 5.54 -13.71
CA ARG A 216 5.30 4.78 -13.65
C ARG A 216 5.41 3.55 -12.75
N LYS A 217 6.54 2.81 -12.84
CA LYS A 217 6.83 1.69 -11.94
C LYS A 217 6.93 2.14 -10.49
N LEU A 218 7.66 3.22 -10.23
CA LEU A 218 7.93 3.74 -8.89
C LEU A 218 6.74 4.45 -8.24
N ASN A 219 5.89 5.17 -9.01
CA ASN A 219 4.68 5.78 -8.49
C ASN A 219 3.73 4.76 -7.83
N ARG A 220 3.78 3.51 -8.29
CA ARG A 220 3.08 2.40 -7.63
C ARG A 220 3.70 2.05 -6.26
N ARG A 221 4.95 2.45 -6.00
CA ARG A 221 5.71 2.18 -4.77
C ARG A 221 5.87 3.41 -3.86
N GLY A 222 5.47 4.62 -4.32
CA GLY A 222 5.64 5.86 -3.57
C GLY A 222 7.10 6.34 -3.47
N LEU A 223 8.00 5.86 -4.34
CA LEU A 223 9.42 6.21 -4.33
C LEU A 223 9.70 7.41 -5.23
N MET A 224 10.60 8.28 -4.77
CA MET A 224 11.18 9.39 -5.54
C MET A 224 12.70 9.17 -5.62
N GLY A 225 13.30 9.18 -6.82
CA GLY A 225 14.74 8.98 -6.99
C GLY A 225 15.25 9.29 -8.40
N ASP A 226 16.54 9.10 -8.61
CA ASP A 226 17.20 9.25 -9.91
C ASP A 226 16.74 8.18 -10.90
N PHE A 227 16.61 8.56 -12.19
CA PHE A 227 15.96 7.77 -13.21
C PHE A 227 16.97 7.25 -14.24
N GLU A 228 18.06 6.63 -13.80
CA GLU A 228 19.13 6.14 -14.68
C GLU A 228 19.19 4.60 -14.76
N GLY A 229 19.82 4.08 -15.80
CA GLY A 229 20.21 2.67 -15.93
C GLY A 229 19.14 1.71 -16.46
N ILE A 230 18.00 2.18 -17.00
CA ILE A 230 16.97 1.28 -17.55
C ILE A 230 17.32 0.87 -18.97
N SER A 231 17.76 -0.37 -19.15
CA SER A 231 18.00 -0.95 -20.47
C SER A 231 16.70 -1.39 -21.16
N GLY A 232 16.79 -1.68 -22.46
CA GLY A 232 15.67 -2.25 -23.21
C GLY A 232 15.18 -3.59 -22.65
N LEU A 233 16.05 -4.38 -22.00
CA LEU A 233 15.65 -5.64 -21.35
C LEU A 233 14.77 -5.40 -20.11
N HIS A 234 15.00 -4.34 -19.34
CA HIS A 234 14.09 -3.95 -18.26
C HIS A 234 12.69 -3.61 -18.79
N CYS A 235 12.65 -2.88 -19.91
CA CYS A 235 11.38 -2.53 -20.57
C CYS A 235 10.61 -3.78 -21.02
N ILE A 236 11.27 -4.73 -21.66
CA ILE A 236 10.63 -5.99 -22.09
C ILE A 236 10.25 -6.87 -20.91
N ALA A 237 11.07 -6.91 -19.87
CA ALA A 237 10.76 -7.59 -18.62
C ALA A 237 9.50 -7.03 -17.94
N PHE A 238 9.30 -5.72 -18.01
CA PHE A 238 8.10 -5.04 -17.51
C PHE A 238 6.84 -5.45 -18.29
N TRP A 239 6.94 -5.53 -19.65
CA TRP A 239 5.78 -5.77 -20.50
C TRP A 239 5.47 -7.26 -20.74
N GLY A 240 6.45 -8.14 -20.58
CA GLY A 240 6.28 -9.58 -20.78
C GLY A 240 6.14 -10.01 -22.23
N ILE A 241 6.75 -9.30 -23.20
CA ILE A 241 6.59 -9.58 -24.62
C ILE A 241 7.64 -10.59 -25.07
N GLU A 242 7.25 -11.87 -25.14
CA GLU A 242 8.14 -13.02 -25.37
C GLU A 242 8.85 -12.95 -26.73
N GLU A 243 8.13 -12.64 -27.82
CA GLU A 243 8.69 -12.61 -29.16
C GLU A 243 9.79 -11.55 -29.31
N ILE A 244 9.61 -10.39 -28.68
CA ILE A 244 10.63 -9.33 -28.71
C ILE A 244 11.80 -9.70 -27.81
N ALA A 245 11.57 -10.31 -26.65
CA ALA A 245 12.62 -10.80 -25.76
C ALA A 245 13.51 -11.82 -26.46
N ILE A 246 12.93 -12.79 -27.19
CA ILE A 246 13.68 -13.79 -27.97
C ILE A 246 14.55 -13.10 -29.00
N ALA A 247 13.99 -12.17 -29.78
CA ALA A 247 14.74 -11.45 -30.80
C ALA A 247 15.89 -10.61 -30.21
N MET A 248 15.67 -9.96 -29.06
CA MET A 248 16.73 -9.23 -28.35
C MET A 248 17.87 -10.16 -27.91
N LEU A 249 17.53 -11.32 -27.34
CA LEU A 249 18.52 -12.28 -26.85
C LEU A 249 19.34 -12.93 -27.99
N GLU A 250 18.82 -12.97 -29.21
CA GLU A 250 19.56 -13.44 -30.41
C GLU A 250 20.67 -12.47 -30.85
N ILE A 251 20.52 -11.20 -30.57
CA ILE A 251 21.47 -10.14 -30.99
C ILE A 251 22.78 -10.13 -30.16
N LYS A 252 22.90 -10.93 -29.10
CA LYS A 252 24.12 -11.17 -28.26
C LYS A 252 24.79 -9.95 -27.59
N ARG A 253 24.29 -8.72 -27.76
CA ARG A 253 24.95 -7.49 -27.23
C ARG A 253 24.31 -6.95 -25.93
N TRP A 254 23.29 -7.63 -25.42
CA TRP A 254 22.53 -7.15 -24.25
C TRP A 254 23.13 -7.65 -22.94
N GLN A 255 23.32 -6.72 -21.99
CA GLN A 255 23.72 -7.06 -20.62
C GLN A 255 22.48 -7.46 -19.84
N ILE A 256 22.29 -8.76 -19.65
CA ILE A 256 21.10 -9.31 -18.99
C ILE A 256 21.11 -9.02 -17.48
N ASP A 257 22.31 -8.91 -16.89
CA ASP A 257 22.51 -8.52 -15.49
C ASP A 257 22.72 -7.00 -15.32
N GLY A 258 22.40 -6.20 -16.34
CA GLY A 258 22.40 -4.74 -16.25
C GLY A 258 21.50 -4.30 -15.11
N ARG A 259 21.94 -3.29 -14.34
CA ARG A 259 21.23 -2.82 -13.15
C ARG A 259 20.66 -1.44 -13.41
N ASP A 260 19.42 -1.22 -13.00
CA ASP A 260 18.82 0.11 -12.92
C ASP A 260 19.40 0.92 -11.74
N SER A 261 18.96 2.15 -11.56
CA SER A 261 19.43 3.02 -10.47
C SER A 261 19.17 2.47 -9.05
N TYR A 262 18.25 1.51 -8.91
CA TYR A 262 17.96 0.81 -7.66
C TYR A 262 18.75 -0.51 -7.53
N GLY A 263 19.56 -0.86 -8.53
CA GLY A 263 20.31 -2.12 -8.58
C GLY A 263 19.46 -3.32 -8.99
N GLU A 264 18.21 -3.11 -9.42
CA GLU A 264 17.36 -4.20 -9.90
C GLU A 264 17.75 -4.63 -11.32
N THR A 265 17.71 -5.94 -11.56
CA THR A 265 18.00 -6.53 -12.87
C THR A 265 16.72 -6.70 -13.70
N PRO A 266 16.81 -6.87 -15.05
CA PRO A 266 15.64 -7.20 -15.86
C PRO A 266 14.89 -8.45 -15.38
N THR A 267 15.62 -9.45 -14.84
CA THR A 267 15.00 -10.66 -14.30
C THR A 267 14.13 -10.34 -13.07
N MET A 268 14.59 -9.45 -12.19
CA MET A 268 13.78 -9.00 -11.05
C MET A 268 12.52 -8.24 -11.50
N TRP A 269 12.63 -7.41 -12.52
CA TRP A 269 11.47 -6.75 -13.12
C TRP A 269 10.46 -7.74 -13.70
N ALA A 270 10.94 -8.80 -14.38
CA ALA A 270 10.07 -9.84 -14.92
C ALA A 270 9.34 -10.61 -13.80
N ILE A 271 10.02 -10.95 -12.72
CA ILE A 271 9.42 -11.61 -11.55
C ILE A 271 8.38 -10.69 -10.89
N GLU A 272 8.67 -9.41 -10.69
CA GLU A 272 7.74 -8.44 -10.09
C GLU A 272 6.43 -8.33 -10.88
N HIS A 273 6.54 -8.35 -12.21
CA HIS A 273 5.38 -8.25 -13.09
C HIS A 273 4.75 -9.60 -13.45
N ARG A 274 5.22 -10.69 -12.80
CA ARG A 274 4.74 -12.07 -13.01
C ARG A 274 4.85 -12.55 -14.47
N ASN A 275 5.85 -12.07 -15.17
CA ASN A 275 6.13 -12.46 -16.55
C ASN A 275 6.99 -13.73 -16.58
N THR A 276 6.42 -14.85 -16.14
CA THR A 276 7.11 -16.15 -15.95
C THR A 276 7.84 -16.62 -17.20
N ARG A 277 7.28 -16.40 -18.40
CA ARG A 277 7.94 -16.74 -19.67
C ARG A 277 9.24 -15.97 -19.90
N ILE A 278 9.25 -14.69 -19.57
CA ILE A 278 10.47 -13.87 -19.67
C ILE A 278 11.51 -14.32 -18.63
N VAL A 279 11.07 -14.63 -17.41
CA VAL A 279 11.95 -15.19 -16.38
C VAL A 279 12.58 -16.50 -16.89
N GLU A 280 11.79 -17.40 -17.47
CA GLU A 280 12.30 -18.66 -18.06
C GLU A 280 13.32 -18.41 -19.16
N LEU A 281 13.03 -17.50 -20.09
CA LEU A 281 13.94 -17.13 -21.17
C LEU A 281 15.26 -16.60 -20.64
N PHE A 282 15.21 -15.70 -19.67
CA PHE A 282 16.42 -15.14 -19.06
C PHE A 282 17.19 -16.22 -18.30
N LEU A 283 16.55 -17.02 -17.46
CA LEU A 283 17.21 -18.08 -16.72
C LEU A 283 17.80 -19.18 -17.63
N ASN A 284 17.18 -19.54 -18.74
CA ASN A 284 17.62 -20.65 -19.59
C ASN A 284 18.76 -20.27 -20.56
N ARG A 285 18.85 -19.04 -21.03
CA ARG A 285 19.84 -18.63 -22.06
C ARG A 285 21.12 -18.03 -21.51
N VAL A 286 21.16 -17.68 -20.23
CA VAL A 286 22.31 -16.96 -19.65
C VAL A 286 22.79 -17.65 -18.40
N ASN A 287 24.11 -17.67 -18.23
CA ASN A 287 24.74 -17.91 -16.95
C ASN A 287 24.46 -16.69 -16.04
N ILE A 288 23.17 -16.47 -15.72
CA ILE A 288 22.83 -15.57 -14.62
C ILE A 288 23.45 -16.21 -13.39
N GLU A 289 24.39 -15.53 -12.78
CA GLU A 289 24.83 -15.90 -11.46
C GLU A 289 23.65 -15.62 -10.52
N PRO A 290 22.98 -16.69 -9.99
CA PRO A 290 21.82 -16.51 -9.12
C PRO A 290 22.12 -15.71 -7.86
N GLY A 291 23.41 -15.53 -7.56
CA GLY A 291 23.96 -14.72 -6.50
C GLY A 291 24.13 -13.23 -6.83
N THR A 292 23.79 -12.80 -8.07
CA THR A 292 23.85 -11.38 -8.43
C THR A 292 22.87 -10.59 -7.54
N ALA A 293 23.43 -9.74 -6.68
CA ALA A 293 22.67 -9.00 -5.69
C ALA A 293 22.46 -7.54 -6.11
N THR A 294 21.33 -6.95 -5.76
CA THR A 294 21.08 -5.50 -5.84
C THR A 294 22.08 -4.71 -4.97
N LYS A 295 21.98 -3.37 -4.98
CA LYS A 295 22.74 -2.52 -4.05
C LYS A 295 22.50 -2.92 -2.58
N ASP A 296 21.30 -3.42 -2.28
CA ASP A 296 20.88 -3.89 -0.95
C ASP A 296 21.17 -5.39 -0.73
N HIS A 297 22.07 -6.00 -1.52
CA HIS A 297 22.40 -7.42 -1.46
C HIS A 297 21.21 -8.39 -1.67
N CYS A 298 20.06 -7.89 -2.15
CA CYS A 298 18.92 -8.73 -2.49
C CYS A 298 19.17 -9.46 -3.80
N THR A 299 19.17 -10.80 -3.76
CA THR A 299 19.38 -11.65 -4.95
C THR A 299 18.07 -11.89 -5.70
N VAL A 300 18.14 -12.33 -6.96
CA VAL A 300 16.97 -12.79 -7.73
C VAL A 300 16.21 -13.86 -6.95
N PHE A 301 16.93 -14.74 -6.24
CA PHE A 301 16.33 -15.79 -5.42
C PHE A 301 15.56 -15.25 -4.21
N SER A 302 16.16 -14.32 -3.45
CA SER A 302 15.52 -13.64 -2.32
C SER A 302 14.27 -12.88 -2.76
N PHE A 303 14.38 -12.23 -3.92
CA PHE A 303 13.27 -11.48 -4.52
C PHE A 303 12.10 -12.37 -4.93
N ALA A 304 12.37 -13.51 -5.60
CA ALA A 304 11.36 -14.50 -5.96
C ALA A 304 10.68 -15.09 -4.71
N ALA A 305 11.47 -15.36 -3.67
CA ALA A 305 10.96 -15.88 -2.40
C ALA A 305 10.01 -14.88 -1.73
N TRP A 306 10.36 -13.60 -1.71
CA TRP A 306 9.50 -12.55 -1.15
C TRP A 306 8.19 -12.37 -1.92
N LEU A 307 8.24 -12.40 -3.26
CA LEU A 307 7.04 -12.30 -4.11
C LEU A 307 6.16 -13.55 -4.05
N GLY A 308 6.73 -14.69 -3.68
CA GLY A 308 6.00 -15.95 -3.58
C GLY A 308 5.88 -16.68 -4.91
N ASP A 309 6.83 -16.50 -5.81
CA ASP A 309 6.87 -17.19 -7.10
C ASP A 309 7.49 -18.58 -6.91
N GLU A 310 6.64 -19.57 -6.65
CA GLU A 310 7.04 -20.96 -6.37
C GLU A 310 7.81 -21.59 -7.53
N ASP A 311 7.38 -21.35 -8.77
CA ASP A 311 7.99 -21.92 -9.95
C ASP A 311 9.41 -21.39 -10.17
N VAL A 312 9.62 -20.08 -10.01
CA VAL A 312 10.94 -19.47 -10.11
C VAL A 312 11.84 -19.95 -8.97
N VAL A 313 11.36 -19.98 -7.73
CA VAL A 313 12.11 -20.47 -6.57
C VAL A 313 12.53 -21.92 -6.78
N LYS A 314 11.62 -22.79 -7.22
CA LYS A 314 11.91 -24.20 -7.49
C LYS A 314 12.99 -24.36 -8.57
N ARG A 315 12.87 -23.66 -9.69
CA ARG A 315 13.86 -23.69 -10.80
C ARG A 315 15.23 -23.22 -10.36
N LEU A 316 15.31 -22.13 -9.58
CA LEU A 316 16.58 -21.63 -9.07
C LEU A 316 17.25 -22.63 -8.11
N LEU A 317 16.47 -23.31 -7.28
CA LEU A 317 16.95 -24.37 -6.39
C LEU A 317 17.42 -25.63 -7.16
N GLU A 318 16.76 -25.99 -8.26
CA GLU A 318 17.10 -27.13 -9.10
C GLU A 318 18.37 -26.87 -9.92
N ARG A 319 18.55 -25.64 -10.41
CA ARG A 319 19.72 -25.23 -11.19
C ARG A 319 21.01 -25.27 -10.37
N GLY A 320 20.91 -25.05 -9.07
CA GLY A 320 22.07 -24.92 -8.20
C GLY A 320 22.74 -23.53 -8.29
N GLY A 321 23.81 -23.32 -7.53
CA GLY A 321 24.51 -22.03 -7.50
C GLY A 321 23.85 -20.96 -6.65
N VAL A 322 22.67 -21.24 -6.03
CA VAL A 322 22.04 -20.38 -5.02
C VAL A 322 22.38 -20.85 -3.63
N CYS A 323 22.69 -19.92 -2.74
CA CYS A 323 22.75 -20.20 -1.33
C CYS A 323 21.37 -19.89 -0.70
N PRO A 324 20.60 -20.90 -0.24
CA PRO A 324 19.24 -20.68 0.25
C PRO A 324 19.19 -19.91 1.58
N ASN A 325 20.35 -19.71 2.23
CA ASN A 325 20.49 -18.93 3.46
C ASN A 325 21.22 -17.58 3.24
N SER A 326 21.50 -17.17 1.99
CA SER A 326 22.16 -15.88 1.73
C SER A 326 21.34 -14.71 2.27
N PRO A 327 21.88 -13.92 3.20
CA PRO A 327 21.18 -12.74 3.72
C PRO A 327 21.32 -11.56 2.74
N ASP A 328 20.36 -10.65 2.79
CA ASP A 328 20.47 -9.29 2.21
C ASP A 328 21.28 -8.36 3.16
N CYS A 329 21.37 -7.06 2.85
CA CYS A 329 22.05 -6.06 3.67
C CYS A 329 21.49 -5.91 5.09
N LYS A 330 20.25 -6.37 5.31
CA LYS A 330 19.58 -6.37 6.63
C LYS A 330 19.65 -7.72 7.32
N GLY A 331 20.43 -8.67 6.81
CA GLY A 331 20.51 -10.03 7.32
C GLY A 331 19.28 -10.90 6.99
N GLN A 332 18.39 -10.42 6.11
CA GLN A 332 17.15 -11.12 5.81
C GLN A 332 17.39 -12.26 4.81
N THR A 333 17.16 -13.49 5.22
CA THR A 333 17.27 -14.67 4.35
C THR A 333 16.05 -14.83 3.44
N PRO A 334 16.15 -15.59 2.33
CA PRO A 334 14.99 -15.89 1.47
C PRO A 334 13.80 -16.50 2.23
N LEU A 335 14.08 -17.37 3.22
CA LEU A 335 13.02 -17.93 4.08
C LEU A 335 12.36 -16.87 4.95
N LEU A 336 13.13 -15.94 5.51
CA LEU A 336 12.60 -14.83 6.29
C LEU A 336 11.73 -13.93 5.44
N LEU A 337 12.17 -13.59 4.23
CA LEU A 337 11.41 -12.78 3.27
C LEU A 337 10.11 -13.46 2.83
N ALA A 338 10.14 -14.78 2.58
CA ALA A 338 8.94 -15.57 2.27
C ALA A 338 7.97 -15.61 3.47
N ALA A 339 8.49 -15.78 4.68
CA ALA A 339 7.68 -15.80 5.91
C ALA A 339 7.02 -14.44 6.16
N MET A 340 7.76 -13.36 5.97
CA MET A 340 7.28 -11.99 6.05
C MET A 340 6.18 -11.70 5.01
N GLY A 341 6.30 -12.26 3.80
CA GLY A 341 5.33 -12.14 2.72
C GLY A 341 4.12 -13.07 2.85
N GLY A 342 4.08 -13.98 3.82
CA GLY A 342 3.02 -14.97 3.97
C GLY A 342 3.02 -16.04 2.85
N ARG A 343 4.18 -16.37 2.27
CA ARG A 343 4.32 -17.22 1.09
C ARG A 343 4.46 -18.70 1.48
N GLU A 344 3.35 -19.31 1.87
CA GLU A 344 3.34 -20.71 2.38
C GLU A 344 4.01 -21.72 1.47
N GLY A 345 3.71 -21.69 0.17
CA GLY A 345 4.30 -22.62 -0.80
C GLY A 345 5.80 -22.47 -0.90
N VAL A 346 6.32 -21.24 -0.98
CA VAL A 346 7.75 -20.98 -0.98
C VAL A 346 8.39 -21.39 0.34
N VAL A 347 7.75 -21.14 1.48
CA VAL A 347 8.24 -21.57 2.80
C VAL A 347 8.37 -23.10 2.84
N ARG A 348 7.37 -23.85 2.33
CA ARG A 348 7.44 -25.33 2.22
C ARG A 348 8.61 -25.77 1.33
N LEU A 349 8.73 -25.21 0.12
CA LEU A 349 9.80 -25.53 -0.82
C LEU A 349 11.20 -25.31 -0.23
N LEU A 350 11.39 -24.20 0.49
CA LEU A 350 12.66 -23.89 1.15
C LEU A 350 12.92 -24.89 2.29
N LEU A 351 11.92 -25.19 3.11
CA LEU A 351 12.06 -26.09 4.24
C LEU A 351 12.22 -27.58 3.83
N GLU A 352 11.88 -27.99 2.63
CA GLU A 352 12.20 -29.32 2.08
C GLU A 352 13.72 -29.52 1.95
N ARG A 353 14.50 -28.43 1.84
CA ARG A 353 15.95 -28.49 1.74
C ARG A 353 16.58 -28.65 3.13
N ARG A 354 17.44 -29.65 3.31
CA ARG A 354 18.09 -29.94 4.59
C ARG A 354 19.08 -28.87 5.04
N ASN A 355 19.63 -28.11 4.09
CA ASN A 355 20.60 -27.05 4.34
C ASN A 355 19.97 -25.67 4.62
N VAL A 356 18.64 -25.55 4.65
CA VAL A 356 17.96 -24.32 5.07
C VAL A 356 17.85 -24.30 6.58
N ASN A 357 18.38 -23.25 7.21
CA ASN A 357 18.22 -23.03 8.63
C ASN A 357 16.96 -22.17 8.87
N PRO A 358 15.92 -22.72 9.54
CA PRO A 358 14.66 -22.03 9.74
C PRO A 358 14.69 -20.92 10.79
N ASP A 359 15.76 -20.84 11.61
CA ASP A 359 15.90 -19.89 12.72
C ASP A 359 16.97 -18.81 12.48
N LEU A 360 17.47 -18.65 11.24
CA LEU A 360 18.43 -17.58 10.95
C LEU A 360 17.78 -16.20 11.16
N PRO A 361 18.30 -15.41 12.09
CA PRO A 361 17.77 -14.08 12.37
C PRO A 361 18.27 -13.05 11.37
N ASP A 362 17.52 -11.95 11.24
CA ASP A 362 17.97 -10.73 10.58
C ASP A 362 18.99 -9.94 11.47
N SER A 363 19.47 -8.79 10.97
CA SER A 363 20.39 -7.92 11.71
C SER A 363 19.82 -7.41 13.05
N ASN A 364 18.51 -7.46 13.27
CA ASN A 364 17.87 -7.09 14.53
C ASN A 364 17.55 -8.29 15.43
N GLY A 365 17.97 -9.49 15.05
CA GLY A 365 17.70 -10.72 15.81
C GLY A 365 16.33 -11.35 15.54
N ARG A 366 15.54 -10.82 14.58
CA ARG A 366 14.20 -11.31 14.28
C ARG A 366 14.26 -12.53 13.36
N THR A 367 13.61 -13.61 13.75
CA THR A 367 13.57 -14.88 13.02
C THR A 367 12.38 -14.94 12.04
N PRO A 368 12.35 -15.90 11.09
CA PRO A 368 11.19 -16.09 10.19
C PRO A 368 9.86 -16.23 10.94
N VAL A 369 9.86 -16.95 12.09
CA VAL A 369 8.64 -17.11 12.89
C VAL A 369 8.21 -15.81 13.55
N SER A 370 9.14 -14.96 13.97
CA SER A 370 8.85 -13.62 14.52
C SER A 370 8.15 -12.73 13.49
N PHE A 371 8.64 -12.72 12.24
CA PHE A 371 8.03 -11.97 11.15
C PHE A 371 6.66 -12.51 10.75
N ALA A 372 6.53 -13.84 10.66
CA ALA A 372 5.26 -14.46 10.35
C ALA A 372 4.21 -14.17 11.44
N ALA A 373 4.62 -14.22 12.71
CA ALA A 373 3.77 -13.90 13.86
C ALA A 373 3.34 -12.42 13.85
N TRP A 374 4.27 -11.52 13.60
CA TRP A 374 3.99 -10.11 13.51
C TRP A 374 3.03 -9.72 12.37
N ARG A 375 3.05 -10.50 11.28
CA ARG A 375 2.18 -10.29 10.11
C ARG A 375 0.85 -11.02 10.19
N GLY A 376 0.64 -11.83 11.21
CA GLY A 376 -0.53 -12.67 11.34
C GLY A 376 -0.60 -13.81 10.30
N ASN A 377 0.53 -14.22 9.76
CA ASN A 377 0.60 -15.28 8.76
C ASN A 377 0.49 -16.66 9.43
N GLU A 378 -0.71 -17.02 9.88
CA GLU A 378 -0.99 -18.26 10.62
C GLU A 378 -0.46 -19.51 9.91
N GLY A 379 -0.72 -19.65 8.61
CA GLY A 379 -0.27 -20.81 7.83
C GLY A 379 1.24 -20.95 7.81
N VAL A 380 1.98 -19.85 7.68
CA VAL A 380 3.45 -19.83 7.74
C VAL A 380 3.95 -20.19 9.13
N VAL A 381 3.36 -19.63 10.19
CA VAL A 381 3.71 -19.96 11.60
C VAL A 381 3.49 -21.46 11.83
N ARG A 382 2.36 -22.02 11.38
CA ARG A 382 2.06 -23.46 11.49
C ARG A 382 3.10 -24.33 10.78
N ILE A 383 3.51 -23.94 9.57
CA ILE A 383 4.53 -24.67 8.79
C ILE A 383 5.88 -24.61 9.50
N LEU A 384 6.33 -23.41 9.91
CA LEU A 384 7.61 -23.23 10.58
C LEU A 384 7.68 -24.02 11.90
N LEU A 385 6.67 -23.89 12.74
CA LEU A 385 6.60 -24.59 14.02
C LEU A 385 6.38 -26.10 13.86
N GLY A 386 5.80 -26.56 12.74
CA GLY A 386 5.64 -27.98 12.41
C GLY A 386 6.97 -28.68 12.12
N ARG A 387 8.01 -27.91 11.72
CA ARG A 387 9.36 -28.45 11.52
C ARG A 387 10.11 -28.48 12.85
N GLY A 388 10.66 -29.62 13.19
CA GLY A 388 11.55 -29.73 14.37
C GLY A 388 12.75 -28.80 14.23
N GLY A 389 13.15 -28.17 15.34
CA GLY A 389 14.34 -27.30 15.41
C GLY A 389 14.04 -25.79 15.33
N VAL A 390 12.78 -25.37 15.15
CA VAL A 390 12.40 -23.96 15.26
C VAL A 390 12.16 -23.60 16.72
N ASN A 391 12.84 -22.55 17.21
CA ASN A 391 12.65 -22.06 18.56
C ASN A 391 11.48 -21.06 18.62
N PRO A 392 10.33 -21.39 19.23
CA PRO A 392 9.20 -20.48 19.32
C PRO A 392 9.42 -19.29 20.28
N ASN A 393 10.49 -19.32 21.07
CA ASN A 393 10.87 -18.27 22.03
C ASN A 393 12.09 -17.45 21.57
N SER A 394 12.50 -17.56 20.30
CA SER A 394 13.61 -16.76 19.77
C SER A 394 13.31 -15.27 19.95
N SER A 395 14.16 -14.55 20.70
CA SER A 395 14.00 -13.13 20.93
C SER A 395 14.84 -12.29 19.97
N ASP A 396 14.32 -11.13 19.58
CA ASP A 396 15.09 -10.11 18.88
C ASP A 396 16.08 -9.37 19.82
N ARG A 397 16.84 -8.40 19.31
CA ARG A 397 17.78 -7.59 20.11
C ARG A 397 17.11 -6.84 21.27
N ASN A 398 15.80 -6.59 21.15
CA ASN A 398 15.00 -5.92 22.17
C ASN A 398 14.29 -6.91 23.11
N GLY A 399 14.61 -8.20 23.07
CA GLY A 399 14.00 -9.23 23.90
C GLY A 399 12.60 -9.68 23.47
N ARG A 400 12.08 -9.20 22.32
CA ARG A 400 10.72 -9.47 21.86
C ARG A 400 10.64 -10.84 21.19
N THR A 401 9.75 -11.71 21.66
CA THR A 401 9.51 -13.08 21.16
C THR A 401 8.43 -13.08 20.06
N PRO A 402 8.25 -14.21 19.30
CA PRO A 402 7.13 -14.34 18.34
C PRO A 402 5.76 -14.08 18.96
N LEU A 403 5.51 -14.52 20.21
CA LEU A 403 4.25 -14.23 20.92
C LEU A 403 4.08 -12.73 21.17
N PHE A 404 5.17 -12.05 21.51
CA PHE A 404 5.19 -10.60 21.68
C PHE A 404 4.79 -9.87 20.39
N PHE A 405 5.37 -10.31 19.25
CA PHE A 405 5.03 -9.74 17.94
C PHE A 405 3.58 -10.02 17.52
N ALA A 406 3.06 -11.22 17.80
CA ALA A 406 1.66 -11.56 17.54
C ALA A 406 0.69 -10.72 18.40
N ALA A 407 1.00 -10.53 19.69
CA ALA A 407 0.23 -9.70 20.61
C ALA A 407 0.22 -8.22 20.17
N MET A 408 1.37 -7.72 19.72
CA MET A 408 1.53 -6.38 19.17
C MET A 408 0.69 -6.14 17.91
N GLY A 409 0.56 -7.16 17.04
CA GLY A 409 -0.26 -7.11 15.84
C GLY A 409 -1.75 -7.43 16.07
N GLY A 410 -2.13 -7.87 17.27
CA GLY A 410 -3.50 -8.30 17.57
C GLY A 410 -3.91 -9.59 16.85
N HIS A 411 -2.96 -10.46 16.51
CA HIS A 411 -3.18 -11.67 15.72
C HIS A 411 -3.56 -12.86 16.61
N GLU A 412 -4.84 -12.94 16.99
CA GLU A 412 -5.37 -13.92 17.94
C GLU A 412 -5.11 -15.38 17.51
N ASP A 413 -5.32 -15.72 16.23
CA ASP A 413 -5.11 -17.09 15.73
C ASP A 413 -3.64 -17.51 15.85
N VAL A 414 -2.70 -16.61 15.55
CA VAL A 414 -1.27 -16.86 15.72
C VAL A 414 -0.89 -16.97 17.19
N MET A 415 -1.46 -16.12 18.07
CA MET A 415 -1.25 -16.20 19.51
C MET A 415 -1.72 -17.55 20.07
N ARG A 416 -2.93 -17.98 19.70
CA ARG A 416 -3.48 -19.29 20.07
C ARG A 416 -2.56 -20.43 19.64
N LEU A 417 -2.10 -20.42 18.38
CA LEU A 417 -1.19 -21.41 17.83
C LEU A 417 0.15 -21.48 18.58
N LEU A 418 0.66 -20.32 19.05
CA LEU A 418 1.90 -20.26 19.85
C LEU A 418 1.66 -20.78 21.27
N LEU A 419 0.58 -20.35 21.94
CA LEU A 419 0.27 -20.73 23.33
C LEU A 419 -0.13 -22.21 23.48
N GLU A 420 -0.77 -22.81 22.47
CA GLU A 420 -1.04 -24.25 22.43
C GLU A 420 0.23 -25.10 22.53
N ARG A 421 1.39 -24.52 22.24
CA ARG A 421 2.68 -25.16 22.47
C ARG A 421 3.18 -24.85 23.87
N GLY A 422 3.08 -25.78 24.79
CA GLY A 422 3.47 -25.62 26.19
C GLY A 422 4.93 -25.21 26.45
N SER A 423 5.73 -25.00 25.39
CA SER A 423 7.10 -24.50 25.47
C SER A 423 7.22 -22.97 25.29
N VAL A 424 6.13 -22.27 24.94
CA VAL A 424 6.14 -20.81 24.78
C VAL A 424 5.98 -20.15 26.14
N ASP A 425 6.87 -19.20 26.45
CA ASP A 425 6.77 -18.40 27.67
C ASP A 425 5.85 -17.19 27.44
N PRO A 426 4.64 -17.16 28.02
CA PRO A 426 3.68 -16.07 27.85
C PRO A 426 4.09 -14.78 28.59
N ASN A 427 5.03 -14.88 29.53
CA ASN A 427 5.53 -13.77 30.36
C ASN A 427 6.91 -13.27 29.93
N SER A 428 7.39 -13.68 28.73
CA SER A 428 8.66 -13.19 28.21
C SER A 428 8.72 -11.67 28.22
N ARG A 429 9.89 -11.12 28.63
CA ARG A 429 10.05 -9.68 28.82
C ARG A 429 10.93 -9.07 27.74
N ASP A 430 10.53 -7.93 27.21
CA ASP A 430 11.37 -7.14 26.32
C ASP A 430 12.48 -6.39 27.11
N SER A 431 13.33 -5.65 26.41
CA SER A 431 14.41 -4.84 27.01
C SER A 431 13.92 -3.77 27.99
N ASN A 432 12.65 -3.41 27.95
CA ASN A 432 12.01 -2.47 28.88
C ASN A 432 11.25 -3.18 30.02
N GLY A 433 11.30 -4.51 30.06
CA GLY A 433 10.61 -5.34 31.05
C GLY A 433 9.12 -5.57 30.72
N ARG A 434 8.62 -5.14 29.54
CA ARG A 434 7.22 -5.28 29.15
C ARG A 434 6.96 -6.72 28.70
N THR A 435 5.77 -7.23 29.01
CA THR A 435 5.28 -8.56 28.57
C THR A 435 4.36 -8.43 27.35
N PRO A 436 4.07 -9.53 26.62
CA PRO A 436 3.05 -9.55 25.56
C PRO A 436 1.72 -8.95 26.01
N LEU A 437 1.29 -9.24 27.26
CA LEU A 437 0.06 -8.69 27.85
C LEU A 437 0.14 -7.16 28.02
N SER A 438 1.28 -6.63 28.51
CA SER A 438 1.50 -5.18 28.64
C SER A 438 1.37 -4.46 27.30
N PHE A 439 1.90 -5.09 26.25
CA PHE A 439 1.83 -4.55 24.88
C PHE A 439 0.41 -4.59 24.31
N ALA A 440 -0.27 -5.71 24.42
CA ALA A 440 -1.67 -5.83 24.01
C ALA A 440 -2.56 -4.81 24.74
N ALA A 441 -2.28 -4.57 26.02
CA ALA A 441 -2.99 -3.61 26.85
C ALA A 441 -2.74 -2.13 26.48
N SER A 442 -1.60 -1.81 25.88
CA SER A 442 -1.27 -0.44 25.46
C SER A 442 -1.98 0.00 24.17
N GLY A 443 -2.65 -0.92 23.45
CA GLY A 443 -3.35 -0.62 22.20
C GLY A 443 -2.41 -0.19 21.05
N GLY A 444 -1.11 -0.52 21.13
CA GLY A 444 -0.12 -0.26 20.07
C GLY A 444 0.40 1.19 19.99
N GLN A 445 -0.03 2.11 20.85
CA GLN A 445 0.38 3.53 20.78
C GLN A 445 1.88 3.75 21.07
N GLU A 446 2.47 2.99 22.00
CA GLU A 446 3.90 3.11 22.32
C GLU A 446 4.82 2.55 21.22
N PHE A 447 4.28 1.66 20.38
CA PHE A 447 5.00 1.07 19.24
C PHE A 447 5.40 2.08 18.16
N LEU A 448 4.58 3.10 17.89
CA LEU A 448 4.91 4.16 16.92
C LEU A 448 6.16 4.93 17.34
N MET A 449 6.37 5.12 18.63
CA MET A 449 7.55 5.84 19.14
C MET A 449 8.81 4.97 19.06
N ASP A 450 8.72 3.67 19.38
CA ASP A 450 9.84 2.73 19.26
C ASP A 450 10.25 2.55 17.79
N LEU A 451 9.27 2.47 16.86
CA LEU A 451 9.50 2.37 15.42
C LEU A 451 10.10 3.63 14.80
N LEU A 452 9.68 4.80 15.26
CA LEU A 452 10.24 6.06 14.78
C LEU A 452 11.71 6.20 15.21
N SER A 453 12.06 5.72 16.40
CA SER A 453 13.45 5.68 16.86
C SER A 453 14.31 4.65 16.11
N GLU A 454 13.76 3.46 15.80
CA GLU A 454 14.44 2.45 14.94
C GLU A 454 14.52 2.90 13.47
N GLY A 455 13.56 3.71 12.99
CA GLY A 455 13.51 4.24 11.63
C GLY A 455 14.61 5.26 11.32
N ASP A 456 15.00 6.06 12.31
CA ASP A 456 16.07 7.05 12.17
C ASP A 456 17.46 6.39 12.10
N GLU A 457 17.68 5.27 12.79
CA GLU A 457 18.92 4.48 12.64
C GLU A 457 19.02 3.82 11.26
N LEU A 458 17.90 3.35 10.68
CA LEU A 458 17.86 2.72 9.35
C LEU A 458 18.03 3.73 8.20
N ALA A 459 17.66 4.98 8.40
CA ALA A 459 17.86 6.06 7.42
C ALA A 459 19.32 6.55 7.41
N ALA A 460 20.04 6.43 8.53
CA ALA A 460 21.43 6.86 8.65
C ALA A 460 22.42 5.94 7.93
N GLU A 461 22.08 4.66 7.69
CA GLU A 461 22.97 3.68 7.05
C GLU A 461 22.88 3.64 5.52
N GLY A 462 22.10 4.52 4.88
CA GLY A 462 22.05 4.66 3.41
C GLY A 462 21.45 3.46 2.64
N CYS A 463 20.96 2.44 3.33
CA CYS A 463 20.28 1.30 2.74
C CYS A 463 18.79 1.63 2.46
N VAL A 464 18.53 2.26 1.33
CA VAL A 464 17.15 2.51 0.87
C VAL A 464 16.63 1.21 0.25
N ASN A 465 16.06 0.33 1.08
CA ASN A 465 15.35 -0.82 0.55
C ASN A 465 14.09 -0.32 -0.19
N PRO A 466 13.94 -0.56 -1.51
CA PRO A 466 12.75 -0.20 -2.28
C PRO A 466 11.46 -0.81 -1.72
N TYR A 467 11.59 -1.78 -0.82
CA TYR A 467 10.50 -2.43 -0.11
C TYR A 467 10.07 -1.68 1.16
N SER A 468 10.95 -0.85 1.75
CA SER A 468 10.66 -0.13 3.00
C SER A 468 9.57 0.93 2.83
N SER A 469 9.50 1.61 1.69
CA SER A 469 8.48 2.65 1.42
C SER A 469 7.06 2.11 1.19
N ARG A 470 6.93 0.86 0.74
CA ARG A 470 5.64 0.18 0.71
C ARG A 470 5.10 -0.13 2.11
N TRP A 471 6.01 -0.10 3.10
CA TRP A 471 5.76 -0.49 4.48
C TRP A 471 5.27 0.69 5.34
N THR A 472 5.81 1.91 5.15
CA THR A 472 5.44 3.07 5.96
C THR A 472 3.95 3.40 5.90
N GLY A 473 3.30 3.24 4.75
CA GLY A 473 1.84 3.45 4.60
C GLY A 473 0.97 2.36 5.25
N THR A 474 1.45 1.10 5.28
CA THR A 474 0.75 -0.02 5.90
C THR A 474 0.92 -0.05 7.42
N TRP A 475 2.06 0.43 7.93
CA TRP A 475 2.36 0.51 9.36
C TRP A 475 1.41 1.43 10.12
N MET A 476 1.10 2.60 9.56
CA MET A 476 0.13 3.54 10.16
C MET A 476 -1.29 2.96 10.26
N ALA A 477 -1.69 2.13 9.30
CA ALA A 477 -3.03 1.53 9.31
C ALA A 477 -3.17 0.40 10.34
N PHE A 478 -2.09 -0.34 10.65
CA PHE A 478 -2.11 -1.41 11.65
C PHE A 478 -2.01 -0.90 13.10
N ALA A 479 -1.29 0.22 13.31
CA ALA A 479 -1.10 0.78 14.66
C ALA A 479 -2.33 1.48 15.24
N THR A 480 -3.34 1.81 14.43
CA THR A 480 -4.47 2.65 14.83
C THR A 480 -5.79 1.93 15.08
N GLY A 481 -5.88 0.63 14.92
CA GLY A 481 -7.23 0.08 14.85
C GLY A 481 -7.55 -1.31 15.35
N ALA A 482 -6.62 -2.13 15.72
CA ALA A 482 -7.00 -3.52 15.91
C ALA A 482 -6.65 -4.11 17.28
N GLY A 483 -7.64 -4.32 18.09
CA GLY A 483 -7.79 -5.59 18.74
C GLY A 483 -7.00 -5.83 20.01
N GLY A 484 -6.76 -4.84 20.83
CA GLY A 484 -6.21 -5.08 22.17
C GLY A 484 -7.08 -6.02 23.01
N GLU A 485 -8.39 -5.94 22.87
CA GLU A 485 -9.33 -6.72 23.69
C GLU A 485 -9.25 -8.23 23.46
N GLY A 486 -9.25 -8.68 22.20
CA GLY A 486 -9.17 -10.12 21.89
C GLY A 486 -7.84 -10.72 22.29
N ALA A 487 -6.73 -10.04 22.00
CA ALA A 487 -5.40 -10.46 22.40
C ALA A 487 -5.24 -10.51 23.94
N VAL A 488 -5.74 -9.49 24.65
CA VAL A 488 -5.74 -9.45 26.11
C VAL A 488 -6.58 -10.59 26.69
N LYS A 489 -7.78 -10.81 26.17
CA LYS A 489 -8.65 -11.91 26.59
C LYS A 489 -7.96 -13.26 26.45
N LEU A 490 -7.37 -13.52 25.27
CA LEU A 490 -6.67 -14.76 24.98
C LEU A 490 -5.48 -14.99 25.92
N LEU A 491 -4.69 -13.94 26.21
CA LEU A 491 -3.56 -14.05 27.15
C LEU A 491 -4.05 -14.33 28.56
N LEU A 492 -5.12 -13.69 29.02
CA LEU A 492 -5.69 -13.91 30.37
C LEU A 492 -6.40 -15.27 30.52
N GLU A 493 -6.75 -15.94 29.41
CA GLU A 493 -7.25 -17.34 29.44
C GLU A 493 -6.13 -18.35 29.76
N ASP A 494 -4.86 -18.00 29.51
CA ASP A 494 -3.71 -18.86 29.86
C ASP A 494 -3.34 -18.65 31.34
N ARG A 495 -3.44 -19.74 32.12
CA ARG A 495 -3.17 -19.73 33.57
C ARG A 495 -1.72 -19.37 33.96
N ASN A 496 -0.79 -19.43 33.03
CA ASN A 496 0.60 -19.09 33.26
C ASN A 496 0.89 -17.59 33.07
N VAL A 497 -0.07 -16.82 32.54
CA VAL A 497 0.10 -15.37 32.36
C VAL A 497 0.00 -14.67 33.70
N ASP A 498 1.00 -13.84 34.00
CA ASP A 498 0.98 -12.93 35.15
C ASP A 498 0.31 -11.60 34.74
N PRO A 499 -0.94 -11.33 35.19
CA PRO A 499 -1.69 -10.14 34.80
C PRO A 499 -1.15 -8.85 35.41
N ASP A 500 -0.33 -8.94 36.47
CA ASP A 500 0.30 -7.80 37.16
C ASP A 500 1.79 -7.64 36.86
N SER A 501 2.29 -8.34 35.88
CA SER A 501 3.68 -8.27 35.44
C SER A 501 4.09 -6.84 35.08
N SER A 502 4.98 -6.24 35.88
CA SER A 502 5.39 -4.84 35.72
C SER A 502 6.61 -4.68 34.79
N ASP A 503 6.67 -3.58 34.03
CA ASP A 503 7.83 -3.16 33.27
C ASP A 503 8.96 -2.61 34.19
N ARG A 504 10.07 -2.14 33.60
CA ARG A 504 11.20 -1.54 34.38
C ARG A 504 10.79 -0.26 35.12
N ASN A 505 9.72 0.39 34.71
CA ASN A 505 9.19 1.57 35.37
C ASN A 505 8.10 1.22 36.39
N GLY A 506 7.85 -0.05 36.69
CA GLY A 506 6.82 -0.51 37.60
C GLY A 506 5.40 -0.47 37.02
N ARG A 507 5.20 -0.17 35.72
CA ARG A 507 3.89 -0.08 35.09
C ARG A 507 3.35 -1.47 34.77
N THR A 508 2.15 -1.78 35.22
CA THR A 508 1.43 -3.04 34.94
C THR A 508 0.61 -2.93 33.65
N PRO A 509 0.10 -4.05 33.08
CA PRO A 509 -0.84 -4.03 31.94
C PRO A 509 -2.04 -3.10 32.18
N LEU A 510 -2.59 -3.08 33.41
CA LEU A 510 -3.67 -2.16 33.78
C LEU A 510 -3.23 -0.69 33.71
N SER A 511 -1.99 -0.37 34.11
CA SER A 511 -1.42 0.99 34.00
C SER A 511 -1.30 1.44 32.52
N PHE A 512 -0.94 0.53 31.62
CA PHE A 512 -0.88 0.80 30.18
C PHE A 512 -2.27 1.03 29.61
N ALA A 513 -3.25 0.16 29.91
CA ALA A 513 -4.63 0.35 29.49
C ALA A 513 -5.22 1.67 30.03
N ALA A 514 -4.85 2.04 31.27
CA ALA A 514 -5.29 3.27 31.91
C ALA A 514 -4.71 4.52 31.25
N SER A 515 -3.43 4.47 30.86
CA SER A 515 -2.76 5.57 30.14
C SER A 515 -3.34 5.80 28.75
N GLY A 516 -3.68 4.71 28.04
CA GLY A 516 -4.28 4.75 26.70
C GLY A 516 -5.79 5.01 26.68
N GLY A 517 -6.47 4.94 27.83
CA GLY A 517 -7.93 5.08 27.90
C GLY A 517 -8.72 3.90 27.35
N HIS A 518 -8.10 2.71 27.29
CA HIS A 518 -8.68 1.49 26.74
C HIS A 518 -9.63 0.82 27.77
N GLY A 519 -10.85 1.32 27.85
CA GLY A 519 -11.85 0.90 28.87
C GLY A 519 -12.22 -0.58 28.79
N GLY A 520 -12.44 -1.14 27.61
CA GLY A 520 -12.75 -2.56 27.41
C GLY A 520 -11.60 -3.47 27.86
N VAL A 521 -10.35 -3.12 27.47
CA VAL A 521 -9.14 -3.83 27.92
C VAL A 521 -8.98 -3.77 29.43
N ALA A 522 -9.14 -2.57 30.03
CA ALA A 522 -9.05 -2.41 31.47
C ALA A 522 -10.12 -3.24 32.22
N ASN A 523 -11.34 -3.33 31.66
CA ASN A 523 -12.39 -4.15 32.24
C ASN A 523 -12.01 -5.64 32.23
N LEU A 524 -11.51 -6.16 31.09
CA LEU A 524 -11.05 -7.54 30.98
C LEU A 524 -9.96 -7.87 32.01
N ILE A 525 -8.97 -6.96 32.15
CA ILE A 525 -7.88 -7.13 33.12
C ILE A 525 -8.44 -7.12 34.56
N LEU A 526 -9.36 -6.20 34.90
CA LEU A 526 -9.96 -6.06 36.21
C LEU A 526 -10.93 -7.20 36.58
N GLU A 527 -11.45 -7.94 35.62
CA GLU A 527 -12.25 -9.15 35.87
C GLU A 527 -11.37 -10.32 36.35
N HIS A 528 -10.06 -10.26 36.11
CA HIS A 528 -9.14 -11.30 36.57
C HIS A 528 -8.89 -11.12 38.08
N LYS A 529 -9.07 -12.21 38.86
CA LYS A 529 -9.05 -12.20 40.34
C LYS A 529 -7.69 -11.84 40.95
N ASP A 530 -6.59 -12.08 40.23
CA ASP A 530 -5.24 -11.88 40.73
C ASP A 530 -4.67 -10.49 40.39
N VAL A 531 -5.49 -9.56 39.84
CA VAL A 531 -5.07 -8.21 39.49
C VAL A 531 -5.15 -7.27 40.67
N ASN A 532 -4.06 -6.55 40.95
CA ASN A 532 -4.06 -5.45 41.91
C ASN A 532 -4.38 -4.11 41.21
N PRO A 533 -5.56 -3.53 41.41
CA PRO A 533 -5.96 -2.28 40.75
C PRO A 533 -5.20 -1.04 41.27
N ASN A 534 -4.47 -1.19 42.40
CA ASN A 534 -3.67 -0.13 43.04
C ASN A 534 -2.16 -0.29 42.85
N SER A 535 -1.71 -1.11 41.88
CA SER A 535 -0.29 -1.27 41.58
C SER A 535 0.38 0.07 41.28
N HIS A 536 1.60 0.26 41.79
CA HIS A 536 2.35 1.53 41.64
C HIS A 536 3.45 1.42 40.58
N ASP A 537 3.65 2.48 39.83
CA ASP A 537 4.89 2.64 39.05
C ASP A 537 6.05 3.16 39.95
N THR A 538 7.23 3.33 39.37
CA THR A 538 8.42 3.86 40.08
C THR A 538 8.26 5.29 40.59
N ASN A 539 7.21 5.99 40.22
CA ASN A 539 6.83 7.31 40.72
C ASN A 539 5.59 7.27 41.61
N ASP A 540 5.23 6.10 42.15
CA ASP A 540 4.06 5.83 42.98
C ASP A 540 2.72 6.17 42.29
N ARG A 541 2.66 6.24 40.96
CA ARG A 541 1.42 6.48 40.22
C ARG A 541 0.63 5.19 40.04
N THR A 542 -0.65 5.23 40.36
CA THR A 542 -1.61 4.12 40.19
C THR A 542 -2.27 4.16 38.80
N PRO A 543 -2.92 3.07 38.35
CA PRO A 543 -3.75 3.07 37.14
C PRO A 543 -4.79 4.20 37.12
N LEU A 544 -5.41 4.50 38.29
CA LEU A 544 -6.33 5.62 38.43
C LEU A 544 -5.65 6.98 38.19
N SER A 545 -4.39 7.15 38.62
CA SER A 545 -3.59 8.35 38.35
C SER A 545 -3.33 8.53 36.85
N PHE A 546 -3.02 7.46 36.13
CA PHE A 546 -2.83 7.48 34.68
C PHE A 546 -4.13 7.82 33.94
N ALA A 547 -5.25 7.17 34.27
CA ALA A 547 -6.55 7.47 33.69
C ALA A 547 -7.01 8.91 33.96
N ALA A 548 -6.74 9.43 35.15
CA ALA A 548 -7.04 10.80 35.52
C ALA A 548 -6.20 11.83 34.79
N LEU A 549 -4.89 11.52 34.56
CA LEU A 549 -3.95 12.34 33.80
C LEU A 549 -4.36 12.43 32.32
N GLY A 550 -4.77 11.30 31.71
CA GLY A 550 -5.25 11.21 30.33
C GLY A 550 -6.65 11.76 30.11
N GLY A 551 -7.42 12.03 31.18
CA GLY A 551 -8.79 12.53 31.07
C GLY A 551 -9.82 11.48 30.64
N HIS A 552 -9.56 10.22 30.85
CA HIS A 552 -10.37 9.08 30.40
C HIS A 552 -11.58 8.84 31.34
N GLU A 553 -12.66 9.62 31.14
CA GLU A 553 -13.84 9.64 32.03
C GLU A 553 -14.46 8.24 32.26
N GLY A 554 -14.65 7.47 31.17
CA GLY A 554 -15.24 6.13 31.24
C GLY A 554 -14.42 5.18 32.12
N LEU A 555 -13.08 5.23 31.95
CA LEU A 555 -12.19 4.38 32.71
C LEU A 555 -12.02 4.83 34.16
N VAL A 556 -11.94 6.13 34.41
CA VAL A 556 -11.98 6.67 35.80
C VAL A 556 -13.25 6.25 36.50
N LYS A 557 -14.40 6.30 35.83
CA LYS A 557 -15.69 5.82 36.39
C LYS A 557 -15.60 4.33 36.72
N LEU A 558 -15.11 3.50 35.80
CA LEU A 558 -14.94 2.04 35.98
C LEU A 558 -14.10 1.74 37.23
N LEU A 559 -12.92 2.40 37.34
CA LEU A 559 -12.03 2.22 38.48
C LEU A 559 -12.65 2.69 39.81
N LEU A 560 -13.32 3.83 39.80
CA LEU A 560 -13.96 4.37 41.00
C LEU A 560 -15.21 3.57 41.48
N GLU A 561 -15.87 2.83 40.59
CA GLU A 561 -17.01 1.96 40.96
C GLU A 561 -16.55 0.71 41.71
N ARG A 562 -15.24 0.38 41.65
CA ARG A 562 -14.68 -0.70 42.47
C ARG A 562 -14.40 -0.23 43.89
N GLY A 563 -14.76 -1.06 44.87
CA GLY A 563 -14.57 -0.76 46.29
C GLY A 563 -13.11 -0.94 46.79
N ASP A 564 -12.26 -1.58 45.97
CA ASP A 564 -10.85 -1.89 46.28
C ASP A 564 -9.84 -0.89 45.68
N VAL A 565 -10.31 0.15 44.95
CA VAL A 565 -9.46 1.20 44.37
C VAL A 565 -9.38 2.40 45.34
N ASP A 566 -8.13 2.79 45.68
CA ASP A 566 -7.91 4.00 46.49
C ASP A 566 -7.95 5.27 45.62
N PRO A 567 -8.95 6.15 45.74
CA PRO A 567 -9.07 7.37 44.95
C PRO A 567 -8.10 8.49 45.38
N ASN A 568 -7.41 8.33 46.52
CA ASN A 568 -6.53 9.35 47.11
C ASN A 568 -5.04 8.99 47.06
N SER A 569 -4.65 7.86 46.46
CA SER A 569 -3.26 7.41 46.42
C SER A 569 -2.35 8.48 45.80
N PRO A 570 -1.37 9.03 46.56
CA PRO A 570 -0.48 10.06 46.06
C PRO A 570 0.66 9.46 45.26
N ASP A 571 1.17 10.21 44.28
CA ASP A 571 2.47 9.89 43.65
C ASP A 571 3.65 10.32 44.56
N SER A 572 4.88 10.03 44.14
CA SER A 572 6.12 10.41 44.84
C SER A 572 6.27 11.93 45.10
N ASN A 573 5.49 12.75 44.40
CA ASN A 573 5.40 14.19 44.61
C ASN A 573 4.17 14.62 45.39
N GLY A 574 3.43 13.71 46.05
CA GLY A 574 2.22 13.97 46.79
C GLY A 574 1.00 14.30 45.94
N ARG A 575 1.04 14.12 44.62
CA ARG A 575 -0.07 14.43 43.73
C ARG A 575 -1.06 13.27 43.68
N THR A 576 -2.31 13.54 43.99
CA THR A 576 -3.40 12.56 43.91
C THR A 576 -4.00 12.48 42.49
N PRO A 577 -4.80 11.43 42.18
CA PRO A 577 -5.52 11.35 40.89
C PRO A 577 -6.34 12.59 40.58
N LEU A 578 -7.01 13.18 41.61
CA LEU A 578 -7.70 14.45 41.46
C LEU A 578 -6.76 15.61 41.07
N SER A 579 -5.54 15.65 41.62
CA SER A 579 -4.52 16.65 41.27
C SER A 579 -4.13 16.56 39.80
N PHE A 580 -4.00 15.35 39.26
CA PHE A 580 -3.70 15.11 37.83
C PHE A 580 -4.87 15.57 36.95
N ALA A 581 -6.11 15.18 37.27
CA ALA A 581 -7.28 15.61 36.51
C ALA A 581 -7.47 17.13 36.54
N ALA A 582 -7.23 17.77 37.69
CA ALA A 582 -7.35 19.22 37.84
C ALA A 582 -6.26 19.97 37.01
N SER A 583 -5.01 19.51 37.01
CA SER A 583 -3.95 20.10 36.25
C SER A 583 -4.06 19.86 34.74
N GLY A 584 -4.61 18.71 34.32
CA GLY A 584 -4.90 18.39 32.92
C GLY A 584 -6.12 19.12 32.35
N GLY A 585 -6.93 19.74 33.20
CA GLY A 585 -8.13 20.46 32.73
C GLY A 585 -9.33 19.54 32.43
N HIS A 586 -9.33 18.31 32.92
CA HIS A 586 -10.31 17.27 32.62
C HIS A 586 -11.58 17.41 33.43
N ARG A 587 -12.50 18.27 32.97
CA ARG A 587 -13.73 18.65 33.70
C ARG A 587 -14.59 17.46 34.09
N GLY A 588 -14.83 16.51 33.19
CA GLY A 588 -15.66 15.34 33.44
C GLY A 588 -15.07 14.46 34.53
N VAL A 589 -13.77 14.20 34.46
CA VAL A 589 -13.01 13.44 35.46
C VAL A 589 -13.07 14.12 36.85
N VAL A 590 -12.83 15.43 36.91
CA VAL A 590 -12.96 16.20 38.17
C VAL A 590 -14.40 16.11 38.73
N THR A 591 -15.41 16.14 37.85
CA THR A 591 -16.80 16.00 38.27
C THR A 591 -17.07 14.63 38.90
N LEU A 592 -16.48 13.55 38.34
CA LEU A 592 -16.58 12.20 38.90
C LEU A 592 -15.98 12.12 40.31
N PHE A 593 -14.77 12.65 40.48
CA PHE A 593 -14.14 12.71 41.81
C PHE A 593 -14.96 13.55 42.82
N MET A 594 -15.49 14.70 42.40
CA MET A 594 -16.25 15.58 43.29
C MET A 594 -17.60 15.01 43.75
N LYS A 595 -18.15 14.04 43.05
CA LYS A 595 -19.38 13.32 43.46
C LYS A 595 -19.12 12.33 44.59
N ARG A 596 -17.86 11.93 44.84
CA ARG A 596 -17.51 10.94 45.87
C ARG A 596 -17.09 11.63 47.16
N ARG A 597 -17.58 11.16 48.30
CA ARG A 597 -17.25 11.71 49.63
C ARG A 597 -15.90 11.24 50.17
N ASP A 598 -15.44 10.08 49.73
CA ASP A 598 -14.15 9.47 50.11
C ASP A 598 -12.94 10.11 49.42
N VAL A 599 -13.14 10.97 48.40
CA VAL A 599 -12.05 11.73 47.74
C VAL A 599 -11.70 12.96 48.56
N ASN A 600 -10.41 13.11 48.90
CA ASN A 600 -9.90 14.27 49.62
C ASN A 600 -9.54 15.43 48.65
N PRO A 601 -10.30 16.54 48.62
CA PRO A 601 -10.02 17.66 47.71
C PRO A 601 -8.90 18.58 48.24
N ASN A 602 -8.43 18.40 49.47
CA ASN A 602 -7.45 19.26 50.14
C ASN A 602 -6.05 18.66 50.24
N SER A 603 -5.79 17.51 49.60
CA SER A 603 -4.48 16.86 49.60
C SER A 603 -3.39 17.80 49.07
N LEU A 604 -2.26 17.89 49.79
CA LEU A 604 -1.12 18.75 49.43
C LEU A 604 -0.08 17.95 48.63
N ASP A 605 0.44 18.54 47.56
CA ASP A 605 1.62 18.03 46.91
C ASP A 605 2.91 18.48 47.65
N SER A 606 4.08 17.99 47.24
CA SER A 606 5.40 18.34 47.77
C SER A 606 5.72 19.86 47.73
N ASN A 607 4.99 20.61 46.92
CA ASN A 607 5.10 22.07 46.85
C ASN A 607 4.01 22.80 47.63
N GLY A 608 3.27 22.10 48.48
CA GLY A 608 2.17 22.66 49.28
C GLY A 608 0.96 23.10 48.45
N ARG A 609 0.76 22.54 47.24
CA ARG A 609 -0.36 22.91 46.36
C ARG A 609 -1.46 21.84 46.43
N THR A 610 -2.70 22.29 46.58
CA THR A 610 -3.89 21.44 46.49
C THR A 610 -4.34 21.23 45.04
N PRO A 611 -5.24 20.24 44.76
CA PRO A 611 -5.88 20.08 43.45
C PRO A 611 -6.52 21.39 42.92
N PHE A 612 -7.10 22.18 43.83
CA PHE A 612 -7.65 23.48 43.52
C PHE A 612 -6.57 24.46 42.98
N LEU A 613 -5.44 24.57 43.64
CA LEU A 613 -4.33 25.46 43.22
C LEU A 613 -3.69 24.99 41.91
N ARG A 614 -3.72 23.69 41.63
CA ARG A 614 -3.23 23.09 40.37
C ARG A 614 -4.21 23.19 39.22
N SER A 615 -5.47 23.60 39.45
CA SER A 615 -6.46 23.59 38.39
C SER A 615 -6.08 24.44 37.17
N ALA A 616 -6.16 23.83 35.99
CA ALA A 616 -5.75 24.41 34.71
C ALA A 616 -6.56 25.66 34.32
N ASN A 617 -7.80 25.74 34.75
CA ASN A 617 -8.70 26.86 34.44
C ASN A 617 -9.69 27.17 35.57
N ILE A 618 -10.37 28.35 35.43
CA ILE A 618 -11.36 28.83 36.45
C ILE A 618 -12.55 27.87 36.55
N GLY A 619 -12.96 27.20 35.48
CA GLY A 619 -14.09 26.28 35.48
C GLY A 619 -13.87 25.06 36.40
N ILE A 620 -12.65 24.47 36.32
CA ILE A 620 -12.20 23.38 37.20
C ILE A 620 -12.15 23.85 38.68
N ALA A 621 -11.55 25.02 38.90
CA ALA A 621 -11.46 25.60 40.22
C ALA A 621 -12.85 25.82 40.87
N LYS A 622 -13.84 26.31 40.10
CA LYS A 622 -15.22 26.46 40.57
C LYS A 622 -15.88 25.12 40.91
N LEU A 623 -15.63 24.07 40.11
CA LEU A 623 -16.14 22.73 40.35
C LEU A 623 -15.63 22.18 41.70
N ILE A 624 -14.31 22.30 41.94
CA ILE A 624 -13.70 21.82 43.18
C ILE A 624 -14.28 22.63 44.37
N LEU A 625 -14.37 23.97 44.27
CA LEU A 625 -14.92 24.83 45.31
C LEU A 625 -16.43 24.66 45.56
N ALA A 626 -17.18 24.11 44.62
CA ALA A 626 -18.61 23.84 44.80
C ALA A 626 -18.87 22.74 45.83
N ARG A 627 -17.86 21.94 46.15
CA ARG A 627 -17.91 20.95 47.22
C ARG A 627 -17.63 21.65 48.56
N GLY A 628 -18.53 21.51 49.51
CA GLY A 628 -18.54 22.32 50.75
C GLY A 628 -17.41 22.02 51.74
N ASP A 629 -16.62 20.97 51.55
CA ASP A 629 -15.49 20.52 52.38
C ASP A 629 -14.11 21.02 51.90
N VAL A 630 -14.08 21.87 50.87
CA VAL A 630 -12.83 22.47 50.38
C VAL A 630 -12.47 23.69 51.24
N ASP A 631 -11.24 23.71 51.77
CA ASP A 631 -10.76 24.80 52.63
C ASP A 631 -10.83 26.16 51.88
N PRO A 632 -11.58 27.12 52.41
CA PRO A 632 -11.77 28.44 51.77
C PRO A 632 -10.51 29.31 51.77
N GLY A 633 -9.52 29.05 52.64
CA GLY A 633 -8.24 29.81 52.70
C GLY A 633 -7.42 29.72 51.39
N TRP A 634 -7.59 28.67 50.61
CA TRP A 634 -6.92 28.51 49.32
C TRP A 634 -7.36 29.49 48.21
N LYS A 635 -8.55 30.15 48.39
CA LYS A 635 -9.03 31.20 47.48
C LYS A 635 -8.11 32.41 47.46
N GLU A 636 -7.63 32.79 48.65
CA GLU A 636 -6.74 33.95 48.81
C GLU A 636 -5.36 33.70 48.28
N MET A 637 -4.81 32.49 48.49
CA MET A 637 -3.51 32.07 48.00
C MET A 637 -3.45 32.04 46.46
N ARG A 638 -4.48 31.59 45.77
CA ARG A 638 -4.57 31.58 44.31
C ARG A 638 -4.67 33.00 43.69
N ARG A 639 -5.31 33.95 44.45
CA ARG A 639 -5.32 35.36 44.03
C ARG A 639 -3.92 36.00 44.09
N ARG A 640 -3.09 35.58 45.05
CA ARG A 640 -1.71 36.05 45.21
C ARG A 640 -0.79 35.48 44.15
N SER A 641 -0.85 34.18 43.82
CA SER A 641 0.00 33.53 42.81
C SER A 641 -0.28 33.94 41.36
N ARG A 642 -1.39 34.61 41.07
CA ARG A 642 -1.71 35.19 39.77
C ARG A 642 -1.29 36.67 39.61
N ARG A 643 -0.82 37.29 40.70
CA ARG A 643 -0.35 38.67 40.73
C ARG A 643 1.18 38.78 40.75
N SER A 644 1.86 37.67 41.05
CA SER A 644 3.29 37.43 40.85
C SER A 644 3.55 36.72 39.51
#